data_48cf1f2f8f6e0e26ca98422eb6c5d7b2
#
_entry.id   48cf1f2f8f6e0e26ca98422eb6c5d7b2
#
_cell.length_a   1.000
_cell.length_b   1.000
_cell.length_c   1.000
_cell.angle_alpha   90.00
_cell.angle_beta   90.00
_cell.angle_gamma   90.00
#
_symmetry.space_group_name_H-M   'P 1'
#
loop_
_entity.id
_entity.type
_entity.pdbx_description
1 polymer ?
#
loop_
_entity_poly.entity_id
_entity_poly.type
_entity_poly.pdbx_seq_one_letter_code
_entity_poly.pdbx_strand_id
1 'polypeptide(L)'
;MSKIFYIIGTILIVSVGIFMFQTQTITDNNQIIPRKVLFGNPDKARVSLTHDGKYILYVAPKDGVLNIWLAPSDDISKAEAITHDKGRGIWSYAKAYNNKNILYTQDFNGDENDRIYSYNIETKETKLLTPTKGVKAEIAGASHKKPNEILIYLNERNPEYFDIYKLNLDTLEKELIYKNDRFTDYVTDENLNLRFGSLLDKDGAVEYYELKDGEPKLFTKISMEDSFNTSILGFDSSGETLYMLEGRNRNTSALKAITLATGSEEILAEDAKADIGLFTVHPTKQTPQAVSIDYDRVSYKILDKDIEDDIKYLQSIDRGDLIINSRTLDDKTWIVAYMADNAPVKYYKYDRANKKAEFLFTNRKELEQYNLAKMIPIIIKSRDGLDLVSYITFPNDVKLDKNNIPDRKVPLILNVHGGPWVRDSWGYNPEHQWLANRGYAVLSINYRGSNGFGKDFLNAGNLEYAGKMHTDLIDGVNWAIKNNIVDSDKVCIMGGSYGGYATLVGLTMTPDVFACGVDVVGMSNLLTHVQSKAPYMTPLLSIYKTRIGPWDTEEEKEFLRQRSPINFVDNIKKPLFIAQGVHDVRVVQAESEQIVNSMQAKHIPVVYALYKDEGHGFAKPGNRISYYALAEQFLAKILKGRAEHIGDDLKNANLILNDKEKISGTEAEKIIDTAVGN
;
A
#
# COMPACT_ATOMS: atom_id res chain seq x y z
N MET A 1 -2.32 -4.79 -94.57
CA MET A 1 -2.12 -6.09 -93.92
C MET A 1 -1.04 -5.93 -92.86
N SER A 2 -1.31 -5.66 -91.76
CA SER A 2 -0.47 -5.85 -90.54
C SER A 2 -1.14 -5.08 -89.42
N LYS A 3 -1.66 -5.82 -88.43
CA LYS A 3 -2.34 -5.29 -87.26
C LYS A 3 -1.29 -5.01 -86.19
N ILE A 4 -1.24 -3.78 -85.73
CA ILE A 4 -0.48 -3.39 -84.50
C ILE A 4 -1.45 -3.36 -83.33
N PHE A 5 -1.20 -4.22 -82.37
CA PHE A 5 -1.88 -4.19 -81.09
C PHE A 5 -1.14 -3.25 -80.12
N TYR A 6 -1.84 -2.23 -79.59
CA TYR A 6 -1.40 -1.48 -78.44
C TYR A 6 -1.85 -2.18 -77.19
N ILE A 7 -0.89 -2.54 -76.32
CA ILE A 7 -1.14 -3.00 -74.99
C ILE A 7 -0.89 -1.82 -74.08
N ILE A 8 -1.96 -1.34 -73.43
CA ILE A 8 -1.88 -0.35 -72.30
C ILE A 8 -1.59 -1.14 -71.02
N GLY A 9 -0.37 -1.02 -70.54
CA GLY A 9 0.01 -1.58 -69.23
C GLY A 9 -0.45 -0.66 -68.09
N THR A 10 -1.43 -1.11 -67.30
CA THR A 10 -1.84 -0.46 -66.08
C THR A 10 -0.83 -0.83 -64.99
N ILE A 11 -0.02 0.14 -64.55
CA ILE A 11 0.87 -0.02 -63.39
C ILE A 11 0.02 0.09 -62.12
N LEU A 12 -0.23 -1.05 -61.47
CA LEU A 12 -0.75 -1.10 -60.10
C LEU A 12 0.39 -0.80 -59.16
N ILE A 13 0.39 0.40 -58.57
CA ILE A 13 1.29 0.70 -57.46
C ILE A 13 0.68 0.05 -56.19
N VAL A 14 1.18 -1.11 -55.84
CA VAL A 14 0.92 -1.72 -54.53
C VAL A 14 1.83 -1.03 -53.52
N SER A 15 1.28 -0.09 -52.76
CA SER A 15 1.93 0.47 -51.61
C SER A 15 1.96 -0.60 -50.48
N VAL A 16 3.06 -1.36 -50.44
CA VAL A 16 3.37 -2.20 -49.31
C VAL A 16 3.73 -1.28 -48.12
N GLY A 17 2.76 -1.03 -47.25
CA GLY A 17 3.03 -0.43 -45.95
C GLY A 17 3.92 -1.35 -45.14
N ILE A 18 5.20 -1.02 -45.08
CA ILE A 18 6.12 -1.67 -44.15
C ILE A 18 5.70 -1.20 -42.76
N PHE A 19 4.87 -1.99 -42.11
CA PHE A 19 4.77 -1.93 -40.64
C PHE A 19 6.12 -2.39 -40.07
N MET A 20 6.98 -1.43 -39.77
CA MET A 20 8.11 -1.72 -38.86
C MET A 20 7.52 -2.09 -37.49
N PHE A 21 7.29 -3.36 -37.30
CA PHE A 21 7.33 -3.89 -35.95
C PHE A 21 8.74 -3.62 -35.45
N GLN A 22 8.89 -2.59 -34.60
CA GLN A 22 10.03 -2.51 -33.70
C GLN A 22 9.93 -3.77 -32.83
N THR A 23 10.61 -4.82 -33.21
CA THR A 23 10.95 -5.90 -32.30
C THR A 23 11.81 -5.25 -31.22
N GLN A 24 11.18 -4.91 -30.07
CA GLN A 24 11.93 -4.68 -28.86
C GLN A 24 12.78 -5.94 -28.66
N THR A 25 14.07 -5.80 -28.87
CA THR A 25 15.03 -6.81 -28.43
C THR A 25 14.88 -6.94 -26.93
N ILE A 26 14.20 -8.00 -26.49
CA ILE A 26 14.19 -8.41 -25.10
C ILE A 26 15.69 -8.65 -24.79
N THR A 27 16.25 -7.72 -24.03
CA THR A 27 17.62 -7.80 -23.56
C THR A 27 17.78 -9.07 -22.73
N ASP A 28 18.98 -9.61 -22.72
CA ASP A 28 19.44 -10.81 -22.03
C ASP A 28 18.64 -11.06 -20.74
N ASN A 29 18.05 -12.24 -20.57
CA ASN A 29 17.27 -12.68 -19.40
C ASN A 29 18.05 -12.51 -18.07
N ASN A 30 19.32 -12.15 -18.13
CA ASN A 30 20.27 -12.05 -17.03
C ASN A 30 20.71 -10.62 -16.70
N GLN A 31 20.17 -9.59 -17.37
CA GLN A 31 20.54 -8.21 -17.07
C GLN A 31 20.03 -7.80 -15.67
N ILE A 32 20.91 -7.18 -14.87
CA ILE A 32 20.54 -6.55 -13.61
C ILE A 32 19.64 -5.35 -13.89
N ILE A 33 18.44 -5.32 -13.32
CA ILE A 33 17.56 -4.16 -13.36
C ILE A 33 18.10 -3.15 -12.34
N PRO A 34 18.47 -1.92 -12.75
CA PRO A 34 19.00 -0.94 -11.82
C PRO A 34 18.02 -0.63 -10.67
N ARG A 35 18.53 -0.48 -9.45
CA ARG A 35 17.71 -0.12 -8.27
C ARG A 35 16.85 1.10 -8.50
N LYS A 36 17.38 2.14 -9.14
CA LYS A 36 16.64 3.37 -9.44
C LYS A 36 15.46 3.15 -10.39
N VAL A 37 15.51 2.13 -11.27
CA VAL A 37 14.39 1.78 -12.16
C VAL A 37 13.27 1.12 -11.38
N LEU A 38 13.61 0.26 -10.42
CA LEU A 38 12.65 -0.43 -9.56
C LEU A 38 12.08 0.49 -8.46
N PHE A 39 12.95 1.23 -7.76
CA PHE A 39 12.63 1.96 -6.53
C PHE A 39 12.72 3.48 -6.65
N GLY A 40 13.16 4.02 -7.78
CA GLY A 40 13.05 5.45 -8.08
C GLY A 40 11.59 5.90 -8.13
N ASN A 41 11.36 7.19 -8.26
CA ASN A 41 10.01 7.69 -8.46
C ASN A 41 9.40 7.13 -9.76
N PRO A 42 8.08 6.87 -9.81
CA PRO A 42 7.42 6.54 -11.06
C PRO A 42 7.48 7.72 -12.04
N ASP A 43 7.46 7.46 -13.33
CA ASP A 43 7.37 8.51 -14.35
C ASP A 43 6.04 9.26 -14.26
N LYS A 44 4.95 8.53 -14.06
CA LYS A 44 3.60 9.06 -13.82
C LYS A 44 2.78 8.03 -13.03
N ALA A 45 2.07 8.48 -12.00
CA ALA A 45 1.22 7.62 -11.19
C ALA A 45 -0.02 8.37 -10.68
N ARG A 46 -0.96 7.65 -10.08
CA ARG A 46 -2.19 8.20 -9.47
C ARG A 46 -3.00 9.07 -10.45
N VAL A 47 -3.18 8.57 -11.65
CA VAL A 47 -3.84 9.31 -12.74
C VAL A 47 -5.33 9.44 -12.47
N SER A 48 -5.87 10.65 -12.63
CA SER A 48 -7.31 10.89 -12.52
C SER A 48 -7.77 12.04 -13.42
N LEU A 49 -9.08 12.13 -13.70
CA LEU A 49 -9.73 13.26 -14.35
C LEU A 49 -10.26 14.24 -13.33
N THR A 50 -10.33 15.54 -13.66
CA THR A 50 -11.27 16.45 -12.98
C THR A 50 -12.70 15.95 -13.14
N HIS A 51 -13.61 16.35 -12.25
CA HIS A 51 -14.99 15.85 -12.28
C HIS A 51 -15.75 16.24 -13.56
N ASP A 52 -15.38 17.37 -14.20
CA ASP A 52 -15.90 17.83 -15.49
C ASP A 52 -15.16 17.24 -16.72
N GLY A 53 -14.11 16.46 -16.48
CA GLY A 53 -13.32 15.79 -17.52
C GLY A 53 -12.37 16.68 -18.33
N LYS A 54 -12.22 17.97 -17.97
CA LYS A 54 -11.38 18.90 -18.75
C LYS A 54 -9.90 18.66 -18.58
N TYR A 55 -9.49 18.18 -17.42
CA TYR A 55 -8.08 17.97 -17.11
C TYR A 55 -7.80 16.55 -16.63
N ILE A 56 -6.59 16.07 -16.93
CA ILE A 56 -5.97 14.90 -16.34
C ILE A 56 -4.95 15.37 -15.30
N LEU A 57 -5.00 14.76 -14.12
CA LEU A 57 -4.04 14.95 -13.04
C LEU A 57 -3.25 13.66 -12.83
N TYR A 58 -1.98 13.81 -12.46
CA TYR A 58 -1.12 12.71 -12.03
C TYR A 58 0.02 13.23 -11.15
N VAL A 59 0.67 12.33 -10.43
CA VAL A 59 1.94 12.64 -9.76
C VAL A 59 3.10 12.20 -10.63
N ALA A 60 4.12 13.05 -10.75
CA ALA A 60 5.35 12.79 -11.49
C ALA A 60 6.52 13.58 -10.90
N PRO A 61 7.77 13.17 -11.15
CA PRO A 61 8.93 13.92 -10.68
C PRO A 61 9.02 15.30 -11.32
N LYS A 62 9.34 16.32 -10.48
CA LYS A 62 9.87 17.59 -10.88
C LYS A 62 11.18 17.78 -10.11
N ASP A 63 12.29 17.96 -10.81
CA ASP A 63 13.62 18.05 -10.20
C ASP A 63 13.93 16.87 -9.26
N GLY A 64 13.46 15.67 -9.62
CA GLY A 64 13.67 14.42 -8.86
C GLY A 64 12.69 14.17 -7.70
N VAL A 65 11.79 15.11 -7.39
CA VAL A 65 10.78 15.00 -6.32
C VAL A 65 9.38 14.91 -6.89
N LEU A 66 8.53 14.03 -6.35
CA LEU A 66 7.15 13.86 -6.82
C LEU A 66 6.33 15.12 -6.56
N ASN A 67 5.65 15.57 -7.59
CA ASN A 67 4.79 16.73 -7.59
C ASN A 67 3.51 16.43 -8.37
N ILE A 68 2.47 17.22 -8.20
CA ILE A 68 1.22 17.11 -8.93
C ILE A 68 1.37 17.81 -10.29
N TRP A 69 0.96 17.13 -11.34
CA TRP A 69 0.92 17.64 -12.71
C TRP A 69 -0.51 17.70 -13.20
N LEU A 70 -0.80 18.70 -14.01
CA LEU A 70 -2.09 18.96 -14.64
C LEU A 70 -1.90 19.09 -16.16
N ALA A 71 -2.76 18.41 -16.92
CA ALA A 71 -2.78 18.52 -18.39
C ALA A 71 -4.23 18.68 -18.87
N PRO A 72 -4.47 19.38 -20.01
CA PRO A 72 -5.74 19.25 -20.74
C PRO A 72 -6.01 17.77 -21.06
N SER A 73 -7.26 17.31 -20.91
CA SER A 73 -7.60 15.90 -21.10
C SER A 73 -7.55 15.43 -22.54
N ASP A 74 -7.52 16.36 -23.51
CA ASP A 74 -7.36 16.13 -24.94
C ASP A 74 -5.90 16.19 -25.41
N ASP A 75 -4.99 16.78 -24.60
CA ASP A 75 -3.58 16.92 -24.96
C ASP A 75 -2.66 16.83 -23.73
N ILE A 76 -2.29 15.60 -23.38
CA ILE A 76 -1.41 15.34 -22.22
C ILE A 76 0.02 15.89 -22.40
N SER A 77 0.41 16.25 -23.64
CA SER A 77 1.74 16.83 -23.89
C SER A 77 1.90 18.23 -23.32
N LYS A 78 0.79 18.92 -23.04
CA LYS A 78 0.73 20.25 -22.40
C LYS A 78 0.73 20.21 -20.88
N ALA A 79 1.17 19.11 -20.27
CA ALA A 79 1.21 18.97 -18.84
C ALA A 79 2.16 19.97 -18.19
N GLU A 80 1.71 20.60 -17.12
CA GLU A 80 2.54 21.48 -16.25
C GLU A 80 2.51 20.99 -14.79
N ALA A 81 3.63 21.13 -14.08
CA ALA A 81 3.65 20.87 -12.64
C ALA A 81 2.96 22.02 -11.92
N ILE A 82 1.93 21.69 -11.14
CA ILE A 82 1.15 22.66 -10.36
C ILE A 82 1.62 22.79 -8.92
N THR A 83 2.52 21.92 -8.49
CA THR A 83 3.18 21.99 -7.19
C THR A 83 4.70 21.94 -7.36
N HIS A 84 5.45 22.38 -6.35
CA HIS A 84 6.90 22.56 -6.45
C HIS A 84 7.61 22.13 -5.16
N ASP A 85 7.20 20.99 -4.59
CA ASP A 85 7.86 20.41 -3.44
C ASP A 85 9.29 19.98 -3.80
N LYS A 86 10.21 20.20 -2.85
CA LYS A 86 11.63 19.80 -2.95
C LYS A 86 12.05 18.85 -1.84
N GLY A 87 11.09 18.41 -1.03
CA GLY A 87 11.31 17.60 0.15
C GLY A 87 10.98 16.12 -0.08
N ARG A 88 9.95 15.64 0.60
CA ARG A 88 9.51 14.24 0.57
C ARG A 88 8.66 13.88 -0.65
N GLY A 89 8.14 14.90 -1.35
CA GLY A 89 7.23 14.75 -2.48
C GLY A 89 5.75 14.69 -2.07
N ILE A 90 4.89 14.97 -3.03
CA ILE A 90 3.45 14.91 -2.86
C ILE A 90 2.97 13.60 -3.50
N TRP A 91 2.45 12.70 -2.66
CA TRP A 91 2.07 11.35 -3.06
C TRP A 91 0.58 11.21 -3.36
N SER A 92 -0.25 12.11 -2.82
CA SER A 92 -1.70 12.04 -3.00
C SER A 92 -2.31 13.42 -3.16
N TYR A 93 -3.43 13.44 -3.86
CA TYR A 93 -4.24 14.63 -4.05
C TYR A 93 -5.72 14.25 -4.15
N ALA A 94 -6.59 15.22 -3.89
CA ALA A 94 -8.02 15.12 -4.12
C ALA A 94 -8.47 16.25 -5.05
N LYS A 95 -9.54 16.00 -5.79
CA LYS A 95 -10.16 16.99 -6.69
C LYS A 95 -11.38 17.54 -5.99
N ALA A 96 -11.49 18.85 -5.85
CA ALA A 96 -12.72 19.46 -5.37
C ALA A 96 -13.80 19.38 -6.46
N TYR A 97 -15.06 19.25 -6.05
CA TYR A 97 -16.18 19.17 -6.99
C TYR A 97 -16.49 20.48 -7.72
N ASN A 98 -15.92 21.60 -7.27
CA ASN A 98 -16.01 22.88 -7.99
C ASN A 98 -15.15 22.94 -9.28
N ASN A 99 -14.35 21.91 -9.55
CA ASN A 99 -13.43 21.81 -10.70
C ASN A 99 -12.36 22.94 -10.78
N LYS A 100 -12.17 23.69 -9.70
CA LYS A 100 -11.17 24.78 -9.60
C LYS A 100 -10.06 24.45 -8.65
N ASN A 101 -10.33 23.70 -7.58
CA ASN A 101 -9.37 23.42 -6.53
C ASN A 101 -8.87 22.00 -6.57
N ILE A 102 -7.54 21.85 -6.52
CA ILE A 102 -6.85 20.58 -6.28
C ILE A 102 -6.31 20.63 -4.86
N LEU A 103 -6.75 19.68 -4.04
CA LEU A 103 -6.36 19.57 -2.64
C LEU A 103 -5.26 18.55 -2.49
N TYR A 104 -4.31 18.78 -1.59
CA TYR A 104 -3.29 17.80 -1.26
C TYR A 104 -2.85 17.94 0.19
N THR A 105 -2.29 16.86 0.73
CA THR A 105 -1.73 16.84 2.08
C THR A 105 -0.23 16.69 2.04
N GLN A 106 0.44 17.24 3.04
CA GLN A 106 1.88 17.15 3.19
C GLN A 106 2.27 17.21 4.66
N ASP A 107 3.12 16.27 5.10
CA ASP A 107 3.75 16.26 6.40
C ASP A 107 5.12 16.96 6.38
N PHE A 108 5.78 17.04 7.52
CA PHE A 108 7.14 17.57 7.61
C PHE A 108 8.10 16.47 8.09
N ASN A 109 9.03 16.07 7.21
CA ASN A 109 10.07 15.06 7.49
C ASN A 109 9.56 13.70 8.00
N GLY A 110 8.29 13.36 7.74
CA GLY A 110 7.72 12.09 8.17
C GLY A 110 7.06 12.10 9.55
N ASP A 111 6.76 13.31 10.10
CA ASP A 111 6.10 13.47 11.40
C ASP A 111 4.60 13.10 11.38
N GLU A 112 4.05 12.77 10.22
CA GLU A 112 2.64 12.45 9.97
C GLU A 112 1.63 13.54 10.45
N ASN A 113 2.09 14.75 10.77
CA ASN A 113 1.23 15.89 11.01
C ASN A 113 0.90 16.56 9.67
N ASP A 114 -0.04 15.96 8.97
CA ASP A 114 -0.45 16.41 7.64
C ASP A 114 -1.12 17.77 7.68
N ARG A 115 -0.81 18.61 6.68
CA ARG A 115 -1.41 19.90 6.42
C ARG A 115 -2.12 19.85 5.09
N ILE A 116 -3.28 20.50 5.01
CA ILE A 116 -4.07 20.56 3.79
C ILE A 116 -3.75 21.82 3.01
N TYR A 117 -3.41 21.65 1.75
CA TYR A 117 -3.17 22.70 0.77
C TYR A 117 -4.24 22.67 -0.32
N SER A 118 -4.51 23.83 -0.92
CA SER A 118 -5.37 23.95 -2.10
C SER A 118 -4.64 24.71 -3.19
N TYR A 119 -4.53 24.12 -4.39
CA TYR A 119 -4.11 24.82 -5.60
C TYR A 119 -5.35 25.17 -6.42
N ASN A 120 -5.48 26.42 -6.83
CA ASN A 120 -6.56 26.87 -7.71
C ASN A 120 -6.08 26.89 -9.16
N ILE A 121 -6.78 26.15 -10.04
CA ILE A 121 -6.41 26.00 -11.46
C ILE A 121 -6.52 27.32 -12.23
N GLU A 122 -7.51 28.17 -11.90
CA GLU A 122 -7.79 29.44 -12.61
C GLU A 122 -6.77 30.53 -12.22
N THR A 123 -6.52 30.70 -10.90
CA THR A 123 -5.62 31.75 -10.40
C THR A 123 -4.17 31.30 -10.33
N LYS A 124 -3.91 29.97 -10.42
CA LYS A 124 -2.60 29.33 -10.26
C LYS A 124 -1.97 29.57 -8.86
N GLU A 125 -2.77 29.89 -7.87
CA GLU A 125 -2.33 30.12 -6.50
C GLU A 125 -2.47 28.88 -5.63
N THR A 126 -1.48 28.66 -4.77
CA THR A 126 -1.55 27.65 -3.71
C THR A 126 -1.81 28.33 -2.38
N LYS A 127 -2.77 27.82 -1.62
CA LYS A 127 -3.10 28.27 -0.27
C LYS A 127 -3.01 27.13 0.73
N LEU A 128 -2.42 27.40 1.89
CA LEU A 128 -2.48 26.52 3.05
C LEU A 128 -3.81 26.74 3.76
N LEU A 129 -4.56 25.66 3.96
CA LEU A 129 -5.92 25.70 4.52
C LEU A 129 -5.98 25.42 6.03
N THR A 130 -4.91 24.86 6.60
CA THR A 130 -4.89 24.39 7.98
C THR A 130 -3.65 24.91 8.74
N PRO A 131 -3.67 24.93 10.08
CA PRO A 131 -2.51 25.36 10.88
C PRO A 131 -1.24 24.53 10.60
N THR A 132 -0.06 25.11 10.90
CA THR A 132 1.23 24.51 10.53
C THR A 132 1.95 23.79 11.67
N LYS A 133 1.59 24.04 12.92
CA LYS A 133 2.40 23.58 14.06
C LYS A 133 1.62 22.63 14.97
N GLY A 134 2.10 21.39 15.04
CA GLY A 134 1.60 20.40 16.00
C GLY A 134 0.14 19.98 15.76
N VAL A 135 -0.39 20.21 14.57
CA VAL A 135 -1.77 19.90 14.20
C VAL A 135 -1.76 18.91 13.05
N LYS A 136 -2.47 17.81 13.22
CA LYS A 136 -2.78 16.88 12.14
C LYS A 136 -4.12 17.26 11.52
N ALA A 137 -4.17 17.30 10.19
CA ALA A 137 -5.36 17.63 9.44
C ALA A 137 -5.64 16.55 8.37
N GLU A 138 -6.91 16.23 8.16
CA GLU A 138 -7.35 15.29 7.13
C GLU A 138 -8.60 15.81 6.44
N ILE A 139 -8.83 15.43 5.17
CA ILE A 139 -10.06 15.73 4.44
C ILE A 139 -11.11 14.69 4.88
N ALA A 140 -12.15 15.14 5.55
CA ALA A 140 -13.19 14.28 6.12
C ALA A 140 -14.33 13.97 5.14
N GLY A 141 -14.61 14.88 4.18
CA GLY A 141 -15.69 14.69 3.23
C GLY A 141 -15.74 15.77 2.16
N ALA A 142 -16.28 15.39 1.01
CA ALA A 142 -16.57 16.29 -0.10
C ALA A 142 -17.78 15.74 -0.88
N SER A 143 -18.59 16.59 -1.49
CA SER A 143 -19.79 16.18 -2.23
C SER A 143 -20.02 17.02 -3.47
N HIS A 144 -20.54 16.36 -4.52
CA HIS A 144 -20.95 17.05 -5.74
C HIS A 144 -22.15 17.97 -5.53
N LYS A 145 -22.95 17.76 -4.48
CA LYS A 145 -24.08 18.64 -4.11
C LYS A 145 -23.62 19.93 -3.41
N LYS A 146 -22.40 19.94 -2.88
CA LYS A 146 -21.78 21.05 -2.17
C LYS A 146 -20.36 21.34 -2.74
N PRO A 147 -20.26 21.70 -4.03
CA PRO A 147 -18.98 21.67 -4.74
C PRO A 147 -17.91 22.61 -4.18
N ASN A 148 -18.31 23.69 -3.48
CA ASN A 148 -17.40 24.66 -2.87
C ASN A 148 -17.13 24.41 -1.39
N GLU A 149 -17.69 23.35 -0.80
CA GLU A 149 -17.51 23.02 0.62
C GLU A 149 -16.80 21.67 0.76
N ILE A 150 -15.96 21.56 1.78
CA ILE A 150 -15.37 20.30 2.24
C ILE A 150 -15.49 20.21 3.75
N LEU A 151 -15.50 19.00 4.28
CA LEU A 151 -15.29 18.77 5.69
C LEU A 151 -13.84 18.40 5.94
N ILE A 152 -13.26 18.92 7.02
CA ILE A 152 -11.90 18.61 7.44
C ILE A 152 -11.88 18.21 8.91
N TYR A 153 -11.00 17.29 9.24
CA TYR A 153 -10.60 16.90 10.60
C TYR A 153 -9.42 17.75 11.06
N LEU A 154 -9.48 18.30 12.29
CA LEU A 154 -8.36 18.99 12.93
C LEU A 154 -8.26 18.59 14.39
N ASN A 155 -7.07 18.16 14.85
CA ASN A 155 -6.79 17.89 16.26
C ASN A 155 -6.16 19.08 17.00
N GLU A 156 -6.42 20.32 16.53
CA GLU A 156 -5.84 21.56 17.08
C GLU A 156 -6.23 21.80 18.55
N ARG A 157 -7.49 21.55 18.92
CA ARG A 157 -8.00 21.77 20.27
C ARG A 157 -7.60 20.63 21.21
N ASN A 158 -7.71 19.40 20.75
CA ASN A 158 -7.42 18.18 21.51
C ASN A 158 -6.54 17.25 20.65
N PRO A 159 -5.29 16.97 21.06
CA PRO A 159 -4.38 16.15 20.25
C PRO A 159 -4.84 14.69 20.10
N GLU A 160 -5.79 14.22 20.94
CA GLU A 160 -6.32 12.86 20.88
C GLU A 160 -7.53 12.72 19.93
N TYR A 161 -8.31 13.80 19.74
CA TYR A 161 -9.54 13.79 18.99
C TYR A 161 -9.58 14.89 17.92
N PHE A 162 -10.24 14.59 16.83
CA PHE A 162 -10.39 15.51 15.71
C PHE A 162 -11.72 16.22 15.77
N ASP A 163 -11.70 17.53 15.90
CA ASP A 163 -12.89 18.37 15.65
C ASP A 163 -13.20 18.41 14.15
N ILE A 164 -14.47 18.59 13.80
CA ILE A 164 -14.91 18.65 12.41
C ILE A 164 -15.25 20.07 12.03
N TYR A 165 -14.63 20.54 10.98
CA TYR A 165 -14.88 21.85 10.41
C TYR A 165 -15.40 21.72 8.99
N LYS A 166 -16.36 22.58 8.63
CA LYS A 166 -16.73 22.85 7.25
C LYS A 166 -15.85 24.00 6.75
N LEU A 167 -15.24 23.81 5.61
CA LEU A 167 -14.37 24.80 4.96
C LEU A 167 -14.97 25.16 3.60
N ASN A 168 -15.19 26.45 3.36
CA ASN A 168 -15.56 26.96 2.04
C ASN A 168 -14.30 27.25 1.24
N LEU A 169 -14.17 26.65 0.05
CA LEU A 169 -12.97 26.73 -0.79
C LEU A 169 -12.82 28.08 -1.51
N ASP A 170 -13.90 28.85 -1.68
CA ASP A 170 -13.85 30.19 -2.30
C ASP A 170 -13.52 31.26 -1.28
N THR A 171 -14.22 31.31 -0.15
CA THR A 171 -14.04 32.34 0.89
C THR A 171 -12.94 31.98 1.91
N LEU A 172 -12.59 30.72 2.03
CA LEU A 172 -11.72 30.13 3.04
C LEU A 172 -12.26 30.24 4.47
N GLU A 173 -13.54 30.55 4.63
CA GLU A 173 -14.22 30.53 5.92
C GLU A 173 -14.28 29.10 6.47
N LYS A 174 -13.90 28.96 7.72
CA LYS A 174 -13.89 27.70 8.48
C LYS A 174 -14.92 27.78 9.60
N GLU A 175 -15.92 26.90 9.56
CA GLU A 175 -16.99 26.78 10.54
C GLU A 175 -16.82 25.48 11.34
N LEU A 176 -16.81 25.55 12.68
CA LEU A 176 -16.82 24.38 13.54
C LEU A 176 -18.19 23.71 13.49
N ILE A 177 -18.27 22.50 12.92
CA ILE A 177 -19.51 21.72 12.79
C ILE A 177 -19.70 20.82 14.00
N TYR A 178 -18.62 20.21 14.48
CA TYR A 178 -18.70 19.29 15.61
C TYR A 178 -17.45 19.38 16.47
N LYS A 179 -17.65 19.71 17.76
CA LYS A 179 -16.61 19.66 18.78
C LYS A 179 -16.53 18.23 19.31
N ASN A 180 -15.42 17.56 19.09
CA ASN A 180 -15.26 16.14 19.38
C ASN A 180 -14.35 15.87 20.58
N ASP A 181 -14.85 15.12 21.54
CA ASP A 181 -14.10 14.59 22.68
C ASP A 181 -14.37 13.07 22.86
N ARG A 182 -14.89 12.37 21.81
CA ARG A 182 -15.42 11.02 21.97
C ARG A 182 -15.21 10.09 20.78
N PHE A 183 -15.51 10.56 19.57
CA PHE A 183 -15.58 9.69 18.39
C PHE A 183 -14.23 9.58 17.70
N THR A 184 -13.95 8.40 17.13
CA THR A 184 -12.75 8.10 16.37
C THR A 184 -12.93 8.35 14.87
N ASP A 185 -14.17 8.28 14.37
CA ASP A 185 -14.48 8.49 12.96
C ASP A 185 -15.94 8.91 12.77
N TYR A 186 -16.29 9.38 11.58
CA TYR A 186 -17.61 9.86 11.22
C TYR A 186 -18.06 9.40 9.84
N VAL A 187 -19.38 9.28 9.67
CA VAL A 187 -20.02 9.02 8.37
C VAL A 187 -20.88 10.20 8.00
N THR A 188 -20.69 10.72 6.79
CA THR A 188 -21.40 11.87 6.25
C THR A 188 -22.31 11.47 5.09
N ASP A 189 -23.36 12.27 4.85
CA ASP A 189 -24.17 12.16 3.64
C ASP A 189 -23.72 13.15 2.54
N GLU A 190 -24.34 13.08 1.37
CA GLU A 190 -24.05 13.95 0.22
C GLU A 190 -24.43 15.44 0.43
N ASN A 191 -25.07 15.79 1.53
CA ASN A 191 -25.27 17.18 1.94
C ASN A 191 -24.22 17.67 2.93
N LEU A 192 -23.19 16.83 3.19
CA LEU A 192 -22.13 17.05 4.18
C LEU A 192 -22.65 17.11 5.62
N ASN A 193 -23.83 16.52 5.90
CA ASN A 193 -24.30 16.35 7.27
C ASN A 193 -23.60 15.17 7.93
N LEU A 194 -23.20 15.34 9.18
CA LEU A 194 -22.73 14.23 10.01
C LEU A 194 -23.91 13.35 10.38
N ARG A 195 -23.89 12.09 9.94
CA ARG A 195 -24.97 11.14 10.16
C ARG A 195 -24.66 10.16 11.29
N PHE A 196 -23.42 9.66 11.33
CA PHE A 196 -22.96 8.78 12.39
C PHE A 196 -21.58 9.20 12.90
N GLY A 197 -21.33 8.97 14.20
CA GLY A 197 -20.02 8.95 14.81
C GLY A 197 -19.72 7.54 15.30
N SER A 198 -18.49 7.08 15.14
CA SER A 198 -18.06 5.78 15.68
C SER A 198 -17.04 5.95 16.79
N LEU A 199 -17.05 5.05 17.75
CA LEU A 199 -16.00 4.94 18.76
C LEU A 199 -15.65 3.47 19.01
N LEU A 200 -14.47 3.26 19.55
CA LEU A 200 -14.04 1.98 20.08
C LEU A 200 -14.27 1.99 21.59
N ASP A 201 -14.94 0.97 22.10
CA ASP A 201 -15.05 0.78 23.54
C ASP A 201 -13.76 0.13 24.12
N LYS A 202 -13.70 0.03 25.42
CA LYS A 202 -12.54 -0.53 26.14
C LYS A 202 -12.26 -2.00 25.80
N ASP A 203 -13.24 -2.73 25.29
CA ASP A 203 -13.18 -4.15 24.95
C ASP A 203 -12.92 -4.36 23.43
N GLY A 204 -12.68 -3.26 22.67
CA GLY A 204 -12.39 -3.29 21.22
C GLY A 204 -13.62 -3.43 20.34
N ALA A 205 -14.84 -3.33 20.90
CA ALA A 205 -16.05 -3.27 20.10
C ALA A 205 -16.23 -1.89 19.49
N VAL A 206 -16.81 -1.82 18.29
CA VAL A 206 -17.14 -0.56 17.60
C VAL A 206 -18.61 -0.20 17.86
N GLU A 207 -18.83 1.00 18.33
CA GLU A 207 -20.18 1.54 18.54
C GLU A 207 -20.43 2.68 17.55
N TYR A 208 -21.51 2.59 16.77
CA TYR A 208 -21.99 3.65 15.89
C TYR A 208 -23.13 4.38 16.53
N TYR A 209 -23.03 5.70 16.56
CA TYR A 209 -24.06 6.59 17.12
C TYR A 209 -24.64 7.47 16.02
N GLU A 210 -25.95 7.51 15.91
CA GLU A 210 -26.66 8.46 15.04
C GLU A 210 -26.51 9.88 15.61
N LEU A 211 -26.05 10.80 14.74
CA LEU A 211 -25.82 12.21 15.06
C LEU A 211 -26.93 13.05 14.43
N LYS A 212 -28.06 13.14 15.11
CA LYS A 212 -29.17 14.08 14.79
C LYS A 212 -29.21 15.16 15.85
N ASP A 213 -30.15 16.10 15.68
CA ASP A 213 -30.43 17.15 16.66
C ASP A 213 -30.57 16.56 18.07
N GLY A 214 -29.65 16.92 18.96
CA GLY A 214 -29.63 16.45 20.35
C GLY A 214 -28.46 15.51 20.69
N GLU A 215 -28.66 14.69 21.73
CA GLU A 215 -27.62 13.74 22.18
C GLU A 215 -27.45 12.56 21.21
N PRO A 216 -26.19 12.15 20.93
CA PRO A 216 -25.90 11.00 20.07
C PRO A 216 -26.61 9.73 20.56
N LYS A 217 -27.34 9.05 19.67
CA LYS A 217 -28.10 7.83 19.97
C LYS A 217 -27.42 6.61 19.40
N LEU A 218 -27.19 5.58 20.24
CA LEU A 218 -26.60 4.33 19.79
C LEU A 218 -27.46 3.70 18.66
N PHE A 219 -26.85 3.54 17.49
CA PHE A 219 -27.44 2.89 16.32
C PHE A 219 -27.13 1.38 16.33
N THR A 220 -25.86 1.01 16.45
CA THR A 220 -25.44 -0.40 16.51
C THR A 220 -24.13 -0.54 17.22
N LYS A 221 -23.95 -1.70 17.88
CA LYS A 221 -22.70 -2.14 18.46
C LYS A 221 -22.20 -3.39 17.73
N ILE A 222 -20.94 -3.38 17.36
CA ILE A 222 -20.24 -4.44 16.64
C ILE A 222 -19.19 -5.00 17.58
N SER A 223 -19.21 -6.32 17.81
CA SER A 223 -18.26 -6.97 18.71
C SER A 223 -16.81 -6.81 18.23
N MET A 224 -15.85 -7.00 19.12
CA MET A 224 -14.42 -6.95 18.76
C MET A 224 -14.07 -7.95 17.64
N GLU A 225 -14.66 -9.13 17.67
CA GLU A 225 -14.45 -10.17 16.67
C GLU A 225 -14.96 -9.76 15.28
N ASP A 226 -16.03 -8.96 15.21
CA ASP A 226 -16.63 -8.48 13.95
C ASP A 226 -16.09 -7.12 13.51
N SER A 227 -15.34 -6.41 14.37
CA SER A 227 -15.02 -4.98 14.21
C SER A 227 -14.17 -4.64 12.99
N PHE A 228 -13.38 -5.58 12.47
CA PHE A 228 -12.58 -5.36 11.25
C PHE A 228 -13.27 -5.81 9.97
N ASN A 229 -14.38 -6.54 10.09
CA ASN A 229 -15.14 -7.06 8.95
C ASN A 229 -16.54 -6.43 8.84
N THR A 230 -16.88 -5.50 9.74
CA THR A 230 -18.17 -4.81 9.76
C THR A 230 -17.97 -3.31 9.89
N SER A 231 -18.41 -2.55 8.88
CA SER A 231 -18.30 -1.09 8.90
C SER A 231 -19.37 -0.44 8.04
N ILE A 232 -19.75 0.78 8.41
CA ILE A 232 -20.60 1.62 7.56
C ILE A 232 -19.71 2.20 6.45
N LEU A 233 -20.16 2.06 5.18
CA LEU A 233 -19.45 2.59 4.01
C LEU A 233 -19.94 3.99 3.63
N GLY A 234 -21.23 4.31 3.86
CA GLY A 234 -21.83 5.57 3.50
C GLY A 234 -23.26 5.41 3.01
N PHE A 235 -23.75 6.41 2.32
CA PHE A 235 -25.12 6.51 1.85
C PHE A 235 -25.21 6.59 0.33
N ASP A 236 -26.39 6.24 -0.20
CA ASP A 236 -26.76 6.70 -1.54
C ASP A 236 -26.91 8.24 -1.55
N SER A 237 -27.04 8.83 -2.73
CA SER A 237 -27.12 10.29 -2.85
C SER A 237 -28.39 10.89 -2.24
N SER A 238 -29.44 10.11 -1.99
CA SER A 238 -30.64 10.57 -1.29
C SER A 238 -30.43 10.65 0.23
N GLY A 239 -29.49 9.86 0.77
CA GLY A 239 -29.28 9.66 2.19
C GLY A 239 -30.31 8.73 2.84
N GLU A 240 -31.12 8.02 2.04
CA GLU A 240 -32.17 7.10 2.50
C GLU A 240 -31.68 5.66 2.60
N THR A 241 -30.70 5.27 1.77
CA THR A 241 -30.09 3.95 1.78
C THR A 241 -28.70 4.02 2.38
N LEU A 242 -28.47 3.22 3.41
CA LEU A 242 -27.16 3.03 4.06
C LEU A 242 -26.49 1.78 3.50
N TYR A 243 -25.26 1.89 3.08
CA TYR A 243 -24.42 0.76 2.68
C TYR A 243 -23.42 0.42 3.77
N MET A 244 -23.22 -0.87 4.01
CA MET A 244 -22.22 -1.35 4.96
C MET A 244 -21.59 -2.68 4.54
N LEU A 245 -20.39 -2.94 5.01
CA LEU A 245 -19.85 -4.28 5.10
C LEU A 245 -20.42 -4.94 6.35
N GLU A 246 -20.89 -6.17 6.20
CA GLU A 246 -21.56 -6.91 7.26
C GLU A 246 -20.88 -8.26 7.50
N GLY A 247 -20.17 -8.41 8.63
CA GLY A 247 -19.49 -9.65 9.04
C GLY A 247 -20.21 -10.39 10.16
N ARG A 248 -21.25 -9.82 10.78
CA ARG A 248 -21.97 -10.48 11.89
C ARG A 248 -22.70 -11.73 11.40
N ASN A 249 -22.65 -12.81 12.20
CA ASN A 249 -23.26 -14.10 11.90
C ASN A 249 -22.74 -14.78 10.61
N ARG A 250 -21.56 -14.38 10.14
CA ARG A 250 -20.89 -14.93 8.96
C ARG A 250 -19.38 -14.84 9.12
N ASN A 251 -18.60 -15.62 8.37
CA ASN A 251 -17.14 -15.52 8.41
C ASN A 251 -16.63 -14.36 7.54
N THR A 252 -16.99 -14.35 6.26
CA THR A 252 -16.60 -13.29 5.32
C THR A 252 -17.61 -12.15 5.33
N SER A 253 -17.14 -10.90 5.16
CA SER A 253 -18.05 -9.75 5.05
C SER A 253 -18.83 -9.75 3.75
N ALA A 254 -20.09 -9.32 3.81
CA ALA A 254 -20.96 -9.07 2.67
C ALA A 254 -21.23 -7.58 2.50
N LEU A 255 -21.51 -7.14 1.27
CA LEU A 255 -22.08 -5.82 1.04
C LEU A 255 -23.59 -5.84 1.30
N LYS A 256 -24.04 -5.02 2.24
CA LYS A 256 -25.44 -4.89 2.66
C LYS A 256 -25.96 -3.49 2.42
N ALA A 257 -27.21 -3.38 1.93
CA ALA A 257 -27.98 -2.14 1.87
C ALA A 257 -29.07 -2.15 2.94
N ILE A 258 -29.29 -1.00 3.59
CA ILE A 258 -30.35 -0.79 4.60
C ILE A 258 -31.16 0.42 4.20
N THR A 259 -32.46 0.24 3.95
CA THR A 259 -33.42 1.37 3.75
C THR A 259 -33.79 1.92 5.11
N LEU A 260 -33.32 3.12 5.45
CA LEU A 260 -33.46 3.67 6.81
C LEU A 260 -34.90 3.91 7.25
N ALA A 261 -35.78 4.28 6.32
CA ALA A 261 -37.19 4.58 6.64
C ALA A 261 -37.98 3.33 7.09
N THR A 262 -37.66 2.17 6.56
CA THR A 262 -38.37 0.90 6.82
C THR A 262 -37.57 -0.09 7.66
N GLY A 263 -36.26 0.11 7.78
CA GLY A 263 -35.34 -0.88 8.37
C GLY A 263 -35.14 -2.14 7.49
N SER A 264 -35.59 -2.11 6.23
CA SER A 264 -35.42 -3.24 5.30
C SER A 264 -33.94 -3.44 4.95
N GLU A 265 -33.46 -4.66 5.00
CA GLU A 265 -32.08 -5.04 4.71
C GLU A 265 -32.00 -5.96 3.50
N GLU A 266 -30.97 -5.77 2.67
CA GLU A 266 -30.68 -6.59 1.49
C GLU A 266 -29.19 -6.87 1.39
N ILE A 267 -28.80 -8.14 1.13
CA ILE A 267 -27.42 -8.52 0.79
C ILE A 267 -27.22 -8.37 -0.71
N LEU A 268 -26.40 -7.43 -1.12
CA LEU A 268 -26.10 -7.15 -2.52
C LEU A 268 -25.01 -8.06 -3.08
N ALA A 269 -24.04 -8.39 -2.26
CA ALA A 269 -22.94 -9.28 -2.64
C ALA A 269 -22.33 -9.98 -1.43
N GLU A 270 -21.90 -11.22 -1.64
CA GLU A 270 -21.16 -12.02 -0.68
C GLU A 270 -20.28 -13.04 -1.40
N ASP A 271 -19.24 -13.53 -0.74
CA ASP A 271 -18.38 -14.63 -1.18
C ASP A 271 -18.04 -15.54 0.00
N ALA A 272 -17.80 -16.83 -0.29
CA ALA A 272 -17.57 -17.84 0.75
C ALA A 272 -16.12 -17.86 1.29
N LYS A 273 -15.16 -17.29 0.56
CA LYS A 273 -13.72 -17.39 0.86
C LYS A 273 -13.05 -16.05 1.16
N ALA A 274 -13.57 -14.97 0.59
CA ALA A 274 -12.97 -13.64 0.73
C ALA A 274 -14.00 -12.60 1.17
N ASP A 275 -13.54 -11.58 1.88
CA ASP A 275 -14.33 -10.41 2.21
C ASP A 275 -14.65 -9.62 0.94
N ILE A 276 -15.82 -8.99 0.90
CA ILE A 276 -16.23 -8.12 -0.20
C ILE A 276 -15.50 -6.78 -0.11
N GLY A 277 -14.84 -6.39 -1.21
CA GLY A 277 -14.33 -5.05 -1.42
C GLY A 277 -15.25 -4.23 -2.33
N LEU A 278 -15.37 -2.94 -2.10
CA LEU A 278 -16.11 -2.06 -2.99
C LEU A 278 -15.22 -1.70 -4.20
N PHE A 279 -15.62 -2.10 -5.41
CA PHE A 279 -14.85 -1.84 -6.62
C PHE A 279 -15.20 -0.49 -7.24
N THR A 280 -16.50 -0.21 -7.44
CA THR A 280 -16.93 1.08 -7.96
C THR A 280 -18.35 1.44 -7.56
N VAL A 281 -18.61 2.75 -7.42
CA VAL A 281 -19.91 3.34 -7.16
C VAL A 281 -20.31 4.28 -8.30
N HIS A 282 -21.60 4.51 -8.47
CA HIS A 282 -22.09 5.47 -9.46
C HIS A 282 -21.67 6.90 -9.05
N PRO A 283 -21.07 7.72 -9.96
CA PRO A 283 -20.45 9.00 -9.58
C PRO A 283 -21.37 10.01 -8.89
N THR A 284 -22.66 9.99 -9.17
CA THR A 284 -23.63 10.94 -8.62
C THR A 284 -24.71 10.29 -7.75
N LYS A 285 -25.11 9.04 -8.06
CA LYS A 285 -26.12 8.33 -7.26
C LYS A 285 -25.53 7.73 -5.98
N GLN A 286 -24.22 7.54 -5.93
CA GLN A 286 -23.49 6.87 -4.83
C GLN A 286 -23.97 5.44 -4.54
N THR A 287 -24.58 4.78 -5.55
CA THR A 287 -24.99 3.38 -5.47
C THR A 287 -23.85 2.45 -5.87
N PRO A 288 -23.61 1.35 -5.15
CA PRO A 288 -22.61 0.34 -5.55
C PRO A 288 -22.95 -0.25 -6.92
N GLN A 289 -21.98 -0.26 -7.85
CA GLN A 289 -22.17 -0.81 -9.19
C GLN A 289 -21.40 -2.12 -9.43
N ALA A 290 -20.29 -2.29 -8.73
CA ALA A 290 -19.54 -3.53 -8.73
C ALA A 290 -18.74 -3.69 -7.44
N VAL A 291 -18.48 -4.93 -7.07
CA VAL A 291 -17.61 -5.30 -5.95
C VAL A 291 -16.42 -6.12 -6.43
N SER A 292 -15.33 -6.07 -5.69
CA SER A 292 -14.17 -6.94 -5.85
C SER A 292 -14.17 -8.05 -4.81
N ILE A 293 -13.70 -9.21 -5.21
CA ILE A 293 -13.48 -10.40 -4.39
C ILE A 293 -12.02 -10.78 -4.60
N ASP A 294 -11.18 -10.57 -3.59
CA ASP A 294 -9.73 -10.81 -3.66
C ASP A 294 -9.36 -11.96 -2.72
N TYR A 295 -9.35 -13.19 -3.25
CA TYR A 295 -8.85 -14.35 -2.51
C TYR A 295 -7.37 -14.58 -2.80
N ASP A 296 -7.03 -15.24 -3.91
CA ASP A 296 -5.67 -15.40 -4.44
C ASP A 296 -5.42 -14.51 -5.67
N ARG A 297 -6.50 -14.17 -6.37
CA ARG A 297 -6.58 -13.21 -7.47
C ARG A 297 -7.87 -12.43 -7.37
N VAL A 298 -7.82 -11.17 -7.77
CA VAL A 298 -9.01 -10.32 -7.82
C VAL A 298 -9.99 -10.83 -8.88
N SER A 299 -11.27 -10.89 -8.51
CA SER A 299 -12.42 -11.05 -9.41
C SER A 299 -13.47 -9.99 -9.11
N TYR A 300 -14.39 -9.76 -10.05
CA TYR A 300 -15.39 -8.71 -9.92
C TYR A 300 -16.79 -9.29 -10.06
N LYS A 301 -17.72 -8.86 -9.20
CA LYS A 301 -19.15 -9.13 -9.33
C LYS A 301 -19.86 -7.81 -9.67
N ILE A 302 -20.49 -7.79 -10.84
CA ILE A 302 -21.26 -6.63 -11.31
C ILE A 302 -22.63 -6.63 -10.65
N LEU A 303 -23.02 -5.50 -10.08
CA LEU A 303 -24.31 -5.28 -9.43
C LEU A 303 -25.25 -4.46 -10.32
N ASP A 304 -24.70 -3.53 -11.09
CA ASP A 304 -25.44 -2.64 -11.98
C ASP A 304 -25.15 -3.00 -13.44
N LYS A 305 -26.20 -3.38 -14.17
CA LYS A 305 -26.11 -3.77 -15.58
C LYS A 305 -25.65 -2.63 -16.49
N ASP A 306 -25.80 -1.38 -16.05
CA ASP A 306 -25.41 -0.20 -16.85
C ASP A 306 -23.90 -0.15 -17.14
N ILE A 307 -23.07 -0.81 -16.30
CA ILE A 307 -21.61 -0.86 -16.50
C ILE A 307 -21.10 -2.24 -16.95
N GLU A 308 -21.99 -3.24 -17.09
CA GLU A 308 -21.57 -4.62 -17.36
C GLU A 308 -20.80 -4.75 -18.70
N ASP A 309 -21.32 -4.13 -19.74
CA ASP A 309 -20.69 -4.14 -21.07
C ASP A 309 -19.38 -3.34 -21.09
N ASP A 310 -19.30 -2.27 -20.29
CA ASP A 310 -18.07 -1.47 -20.17
C ASP A 310 -16.96 -2.29 -19.49
N ILE A 311 -17.27 -2.96 -18.39
CA ILE A 311 -16.32 -3.81 -17.67
C ILE A 311 -15.86 -4.99 -18.57
N LYS A 312 -16.77 -5.67 -19.25
CA LYS A 312 -16.43 -6.74 -20.20
C LYS A 312 -15.50 -6.25 -21.32
N TYR A 313 -15.80 -5.10 -21.91
CA TYR A 313 -14.95 -4.49 -22.93
C TYR A 313 -13.57 -4.16 -22.36
N LEU A 314 -13.52 -3.47 -21.23
CA LEU A 314 -12.25 -3.07 -20.60
C LEU A 314 -11.39 -4.28 -20.23
N GLN A 315 -11.97 -5.36 -19.70
CA GLN A 315 -11.23 -6.60 -19.38
C GLN A 315 -10.60 -7.25 -20.63
N SER A 316 -11.06 -6.91 -21.84
CA SER A 316 -10.50 -7.43 -23.10
C SER A 316 -9.35 -6.57 -23.68
N ILE A 317 -9.10 -5.37 -23.14
CA ILE A 317 -8.15 -4.39 -23.72
C ILE A 317 -6.71 -4.72 -23.39
N ASP A 318 -6.42 -5.09 -22.13
CA ASP A 318 -5.06 -5.42 -21.73
C ASP A 318 -5.07 -6.54 -20.69
N ARG A 319 -3.89 -7.12 -20.46
CA ARG A 319 -3.69 -8.13 -19.42
C ARG A 319 -3.50 -7.49 -18.05
N GLY A 320 -3.87 -8.21 -17.01
CA GLY A 320 -3.77 -7.79 -15.63
C GLY A 320 -5.11 -7.44 -15.02
N ASP A 321 -5.09 -7.07 -13.77
CA ASP A 321 -6.31 -6.72 -13.03
C ASP A 321 -6.74 -5.30 -13.38
N LEU A 322 -8.01 -5.13 -13.76
CA LEU A 322 -8.60 -3.84 -14.10
C LEU A 322 -8.82 -3.00 -12.85
N ILE A 323 -8.41 -1.74 -12.91
CA ILE A 323 -8.63 -0.74 -11.85
C ILE A 323 -9.35 0.47 -12.47
N ILE A 324 -10.45 0.91 -11.89
CA ILE A 324 -11.10 2.17 -12.25
C ILE A 324 -10.53 3.27 -11.36
N ASN A 325 -9.65 4.11 -11.93
CA ASN A 325 -8.97 5.16 -11.17
C ASN A 325 -9.84 6.39 -10.92
N SER A 326 -10.61 6.79 -11.92
CA SER A 326 -11.55 7.91 -11.79
C SER A 326 -12.57 7.90 -12.91
N ARG A 327 -13.70 8.57 -12.66
CA ARG A 327 -14.80 8.78 -13.61
C ARG A 327 -15.22 10.24 -13.57
N THR A 328 -15.70 10.78 -14.68
CA THR A 328 -16.37 12.10 -14.71
C THR A 328 -17.75 12.01 -14.04
N LEU A 329 -18.30 13.15 -13.57
CA LEU A 329 -19.64 13.16 -12.95
C LEU A 329 -20.75 12.75 -13.92
N ASP A 330 -20.62 13.07 -15.20
CA ASP A 330 -21.55 12.63 -16.25
C ASP A 330 -21.33 11.19 -16.70
N ASP A 331 -20.36 10.53 -16.10
CA ASP A 331 -19.98 9.13 -16.30
C ASP A 331 -19.60 8.73 -17.74
N LYS A 332 -19.20 9.70 -18.56
CA LYS A 332 -18.85 9.46 -19.97
C LYS A 332 -17.39 9.10 -20.19
N THR A 333 -16.50 9.56 -19.32
CA THR A 333 -15.05 9.34 -19.47
C THR A 333 -14.47 8.75 -18.19
N TRP A 334 -13.72 7.65 -18.33
CA TRP A 334 -13.04 6.99 -17.24
C TRP A 334 -11.53 7.01 -17.43
N ILE A 335 -10.77 7.07 -16.35
CA ILE A 335 -9.38 6.62 -16.31
C ILE A 335 -9.36 5.23 -15.70
N VAL A 336 -8.80 4.31 -16.45
CA VAL A 336 -8.62 2.92 -16.00
C VAL A 336 -7.15 2.55 -16.04
N ALA A 337 -6.77 1.58 -15.20
CA ALA A 337 -5.43 1.04 -15.18
C ALA A 337 -5.47 -0.49 -15.22
N TYR A 338 -4.38 -1.09 -15.68
CA TYR A 338 -4.17 -2.54 -15.65
C TYR A 338 -2.91 -2.84 -14.85
N MET A 339 -3.07 -3.64 -13.81
CA MET A 339 -1.99 -4.12 -12.96
C MET A 339 -1.69 -5.58 -13.30
N ALA A 340 -0.55 -5.82 -13.96
CA ALA A 340 0.00 -7.16 -14.14
C ALA A 340 1.10 -7.41 -13.11
N ASP A 341 1.45 -8.67 -12.88
CA ASP A 341 2.56 -9.06 -11.98
C ASP A 341 3.94 -8.75 -12.56
N ASN A 342 4.07 -8.84 -13.87
CA ASN A 342 5.34 -8.78 -14.61
C ASN A 342 5.35 -7.72 -15.71
N ALA A 343 4.71 -6.59 -15.46
CA ALA A 343 4.76 -5.41 -16.33
C ALA A 343 4.51 -4.14 -15.50
N PRO A 344 4.96 -2.96 -15.95
CA PRO A 344 4.55 -1.70 -15.36
C PRO A 344 3.03 -1.49 -15.51
N VAL A 345 2.43 -0.73 -14.59
CA VAL A 345 1.01 -0.38 -14.66
C VAL A 345 0.75 0.49 -15.87
N LYS A 346 -0.26 0.13 -16.67
CA LYS A 346 -0.68 0.85 -17.86
C LYS A 346 -1.95 1.64 -17.60
N TYR A 347 -2.01 2.88 -18.07
CA TYR A 347 -3.17 3.76 -17.93
C TYR A 347 -3.83 4.01 -19.27
N TYR A 348 -5.17 4.04 -19.26
CA TYR A 348 -6.01 4.32 -20.41
C TYR A 348 -7.08 5.35 -20.06
N LYS A 349 -7.43 6.18 -21.07
CA LYS A 349 -8.62 7.01 -21.06
C LYS A 349 -9.72 6.28 -21.85
N TYR A 350 -10.84 6.02 -21.20
CA TYR A 350 -11.97 5.30 -21.79
C TYR A 350 -13.11 6.26 -22.07
N ASP A 351 -13.51 6.36 -23.35
CA ASP A 351 -14.71 7.02 -23.81
C ASP A 351 -15.84 6.00 -23.85
N ARG A 352 -16.75 6.13 -22.93
CA ARG A 352 -17.85 5.18 -22.71
C ARG A 352 -18.84 5.17 -23.85
N ALA A 353 -19.16 6.35 -24.42
CA ALA A 353 -20.14 6.48 -25.51
C ALA A 353 -19.68 5.79 -26.79
N ASN A 354 -18.38 5.89 -27.09
CA ASN A 354 -17.76 5.30 -28.29
C ASN A 354 -17.15 3.92 -28.02
N LYS A 355 -17.20 3.42 -26.79
CA LYS A 355 -16.52 2.19 -26.34
C LYS A 355 -15.07 2.14 -26.82
N LYS A 356 -14.31 3.21 -26.56
CA LYS A 356 -12.94 3.36 -27.03
C LYS A 356 -12.00 3.62 -25.86
N ALA A 357 -11.09 2.69 -25.59
CA ALA A 357 -9.99 2.86 -24.64
C ALA A 357 -8.74 3.34 -25.38
N GLU A 358 -8.21 4.50 -25.00
CA GLU A 358 -7.00 5.09 -25.53
C GLU A 358 -5.87 4.94 -24.54
N PHE A 359 -4.76 4.33 -24.98
CA PHE A 359 -3.57 4.19 -24.15
C PHE A 359 -2.96 5.56 -23.86
N LEU A 360 -2.67 5.84 -22.58
CA LEU A 360 -2.02 7.08 -22.18
C LEU A 360 -0.50 6.89 -22.00
N PHE A 361 -0.11 6.02 -21.07
CA PHE A 361 1.29 5.73 -20.74
C PHE A 361 1.37 4.58 -19.72
N THR A 362 2.60 4.14 -19.44
CA THR A 362 2.91 3.29 -18.30
C THR A 362 3.46 4.11 -17.14
N ASN A 363 3.33 3.60 -15.92
CA ASN A 363 3.86 4.29 -14.74
C ASN A 363 5.39 4.29 -14.64
N ARG A 364 6.08 3.38 -15.37
CA ARG A 364 7.54 3.23 -15.40
C ARG A 364 7.98 2.75 -16.77
N LYS A 365 8.22 3.68 -17.69
CA LYS A 365 8.58 3.39 -19.09
C LYS A 365 9.84 2.54 -19.20
N GLU A 366 10.84 2.82 -18.38
CA GLU A 366 12.12 2.12 -18.42
C GLU A 366 11.99 0.63 -18.06
N LEU A 367 10.99 0.24 -17.25
CA LEU A 367 10.74 -1.18 -16.95
C LEU A 367 10.30 -2.02 -18.15
N GLU A 368 9.76 -1.41 -19.21
CA GLU A 368 9.27 -2.13 -20.40
C GLU A 368 10.39 -2.87 -21.17
N GLN A 369 11.64 -2.47 -20.98
CA GLN A 369 12.79 -3.10 -21.61
C GLN A 369 13.35 -4.30 -20.85
N TYR A 370 12.84 -4.59 -19.66
CA TYR A 370 13.31 -5.71 -18.83
C TYR A 370 12.28 -6.85 -18.82
N ASN A 371 12.79 -8.08 -18.73
CA ASN A 371 11.96 -9.26 -18.51
C ASN A 371 11.68 -9.39 -17.01
N LEU A 372 10.44 -9.06 -16.61
CA LEU A 372 10.01 -9.11 -15.21
C LEU A 372 9.51 -10.51 -14.86
N ALA A 373 9.77 -10.93 -13.62
CA ALA A 373 9.41 -12.24 -13.09
C ALA A 373 7.89 -12.33 -12.79
N LYS A 374 7.32 -13.53 -12.99
CA LYS A 374 5.92 -13.80 -12.68
C LYS A 374 5.72 -14.03 -11.19
N MET A 375 4.63 -13.51 -10.65
CA MET A 375 4.15 -13.81 -9.30
C MET A 375 3.09 -14.91 -9.36
N ILE A 376 3.34 -16.01 -8.65
CA ILE A 376 2.50 -17.21 -8.67
C ILE A 376 1.74 -17.29 -7.35
N PRO A 377 0.40 -17.27 -7.35
CA PRO A 377 -0.38 -17.50 -6.14
C PRO A 377 -0.30 -18.99 -5.77
N ILE A 378 -0.17 -19.27 -4.48
CA ILE A 378 -0.12 -20.62 -3.91
C ILE A 378 -0.88 -20.65 -2.59
N ILE A 379 -1.39 -21.80 -2.23
CA ILE A 379 -2.04 -22.03 -0.92
C ILE A 379 -1.14 -22.96 -0.11
N ILE A 380 -0.64 -22.47 1.02
CA ILE A 380 0.18 -23.25 1.96
C ILE A 380 -0.72 -23.63 3.15
N LYS A 381 -0.70 -24.90 3.56
CA LYS A 381 -1.38 -25.33 4.79
C LYS A 381 -0.51 -25.05 6.01
N SER A 382 -1.04 -24.30 6.97
CA SER A 382 -0.43 -24.22 8.28
C SER A 382 -0.48 -25.57 8.99
N ARG A 383 0.36 -25.79 9.99
CA ARG A 383 0.40 -27.04 10.78
C ARG A 383 -0.91 -27.38 11.48
N ASP A 384 -1.75 -26.39 11.75
CA ASP A 384 -3.08 -26.54 12.36
C ASP A 384 -4.24 -26.38 11.35
N GLY A 385 -3.92 -26.37 10.04
CA GLY A 385 -4.89 -26.59 8.96
C GLY A 385 -5.44 -25.33 8.27
N LEU A 386 -5.01 -24.11 8.63
CA LEU A 386 -5.43 -22.90 7.93
C LEU A 386 -4.86 -22.83 6.50
N ASP A 387 -5.61 -22.25 5.60
CA ASP A 387 -5.16 -21.91 4.26
C ASP A 387 -4.44 -20.58 4.27
N LEU A 388 -3.11 -20.61 4.11
CA LEU A 388 -2.28 -19.41 4.00
C LEU A 388 -2.16 -19.05 2.52
N VAL A 389 -2.97 -18.09 2.07
CA VAL A 389 -2.85 -17.56 0.70
C VAL A 389 -1.51 -16.84 0.58
N SER A 390 -0.68 -17.30 -0.33
CA SER A 390 0.70 -16.89 -0.44
C SER A 390 1.08 -16.60 -1.89
N TYR A 391 2.17 -15.88 -2.09
CA TYR A 391 2.69 -15.54 -3.42
C TYR A 391 4.17 -15.88 -3.51
N ILE A 392 4.57 -16.57 -4.57
CA ILE A 392 5.96 -16.90 -4.84
C ILE A 392 6.41 -16.35 -6.19
N THR A 393 7.63 -15.80 -6.22
CA THR A 393 8.26 -15.30 -7.44
C THR A 393 9.64 -15.94 -7.57
N PHE A 394 9.94 -16.45 -8.75
CA PHE A 394 11.25 -17.08 -9.04
C PHE A 394 12.11 -16.21 -9.97
N PRO A 395 13.42 -16.34 -9.93
CA PRO A 395 14.31 -15.76 -10.94
C PRO A 395 13.93 -16.23 -12.36
N ASN A 396 14.03 -15.35 -13.34
CA ASN A 396 13.64 -15.65 -14.73
C ASN A 396 14.48 -16.74 -15.42
N ASP A 397 15.67 -17.04 -14.89
CA ASP A 397 16.56 -18.10 -15.39
C ASP A 397 16.28 -19.47 -14.76
N VAL A 398 15.28 -19.57 -13.89
CA VAL A 398 14.79 -20.82 -13.29
C VAL A 398 13.64 -21.36 -14.13
N LYS A 399 13.72 -22.63 -14.51
CA LYS A 399 12.63 -23.33 -15.20
C LYS A 399 11.73 -23.99 -14.17
N LEU A 400 10.43 -23.80 -14.34
CA LEU A 400 9.42 -24.39 -13.47
C LEU A 400 8.76 -25.58 -14.17
N ASP A 401 8.50 -26.63 -13.41
CA ASP A 401 7.67 -27.75 -13.87
C ASP A 401 6.17 -27.37 -13.84
N LYS A 402 5.31 -28.33 -14.19
CA LYS A 402 3.82 -28.14 -14.19
C LYS A 402 3.24 -27.85 -12.80
N ASN A 403 3.96 -28.11 -11.73
CA ASN A 403 3.57 -27.86 -10.35
C ASN A 403 4.24 -26.60 -9.79
N ASN A 404 4.89 -25.79 -10.62
CA ASN A 404 5.69 -24.61 -10.25
C ASN A 404 6.89 -24.95 -9.35
N ILE A 405 7.44 -26.17 -9.47
CA ILE A 405 8.66 -26.56 -8.76
C ILE A 405 9.87 -26.20 -9.65
N PRO A 406 10.89 -25.53 -9.10
CA PRO A 406 12.06 -25.11 -9.87
C PRO A 406 12.95 -26.30 -10.24
N ASP A 407 13.65 -26.18 -11.39
CA ASP A 407 14.61 -27.15 -11.89
C ASP A 407 15.90 -27.25 -11.04
N ARG A 408 16.14 -26.27 -10.19
CA ARG A 408 17.22 -26.20 -9.20
C ARG A 408 16.80 -25.43 -7.97
N LYS A 409 17.40 -25.70 -6.84
CA LYS A 409 17.24 -24.90 -5.62
C LYS A 409 17.86 -23.51 -5.80
N VAL A 410 17.21 -22.51 -5.25
CA VAL A 410 17.67 -21.12 -5.22
C VAL A 410 17.55 -20.57 -3.79
N PRO A 411 18.38 -19.62 -3.38
CA PRO A 411 18.20 -18.97 -2.08
C PRO A 411 16.80 -18.32 -1.99
N LEU A 412 16.22 -18.31 -0.80
CA LEU A 412 14.87 -17.81 -0.55
C LEU A 412 14.88 -16.57 0.33
N ILE A 413 14.11 -15.57 -0.06
CA ILE A 413 13.74 -14.46 0.80
C ILE A 413 12.28 -14.64 1.21
N LEU A 414 12.04 -14.79 2.50
CA LEU A 414 10.70 -14.66 3.09
C LEU A 414 10.43 -13.17 3.31
N ASN A 415 9.57 -12.58 2.46
CA ASN A 415 9.20 -11.16 2.52
C ASN A 415 7.88 -11.02 3.28
N VAL A 416 7.92 -10.45 4.49
CA VAL A 416 6.79 -10.41 5.42
C VAL A 416 6.16 -9.03 5.41
N HIS A 417 4.85 -8.95 5.09
CA HIS A 417 4.12 -7.69 5.09
C HIS A 417 3.94 -7.11 6.49
N GLY A 418 3.81 -5.79 6.58
CA GLY A 418 3.51 -5.05 7.80
C GLY A 418 2.05 -5.16 8.23
N GLY A 419 1.63 -4.30 9.10
CA GLY A 419 0.28 -4.23 9.63
C GLY A 419 0.19 -4.68 11.09
N PRO A 420 -0.29 -5.89 11.45
CA PRO A 420 -0.47 -7.10 10.65
C PRO A 420 -1.81 -7.23 9.91
N TRP A 421 -2.81 -6.42 10.24
CA TRP A 421 -4.19 -6.51 9.75
C TRP A 421 -4.35 -5.91 8.33
N VAL A 422 -3.41 -6.20 7.45
CA VAL A 422 -3.40 -5.95 6.01
C VAL A 422 -3.11 -7.26 5.29
N ARG A 423 -2.81 -7.24 3.99
CA ARG A 423 -2.47 -8.43 3.23
C ARG A 423 -1.53 -8.13 2.08
N ASP A 424 -0.82 -9.16 1.61
CA ASP A 424 -0.26 -9.21 0.28
C ASP A 424 -1.31 -9.61 -0.74
N SER A 425 -1.24 -9.07 -1.96
CA SER A 425 -2.10 -9.39 -3.09
C SER A 425 -1.26 -9.62 -4.34
N TRP A 426 -1.84 -10.30 -5.33
CA TRP A 426 -1.19 -10.53 -6.60
C TRP A 426 -1.03 -9.20 -7.38
N GLY A 427 0.10 -9.06 -8.08
CA GLY A 427 0.36 -7.91 -8.95
C GLY A 427 1.83 -7.52 -8.98
N TYR A 428 2.14 -6.40 -9.62
CA TYR A 428 3.49 -5.86 -9.64
C TYR A 428 3.95 -5.46 -8.24
N ASN A 429 4.98 -6.13 -7.77
CA ASN A 429 5.66 -5.81 -6.51
C ASN A 429 7.14 -5.54 -6.79
N PRO A 430 7.65 -4.31 -6.54
CA PRO A 430 9.04 -3.97 -6.86
C PRO A 430 10.07 -4.77 -6.05
N GLU A 431 9.76 -5.18 -4.83
CA GLU A 431 10.64 -6.01 -4.01
C GLU A 431 10.74 -7.43 -4.57
N HIS A 432 9.61 -8.03 -4.97
CA HIS A 432 9.63 -9.32 -5.67
C HIS A 432 10.44 -9.25 -6.95
N GLN A 433 10.28 -8.19 -7.75
CA GLN A 433 11.06 -8.02 -9.00
C GLN A 433 12.54 -7.82 -8.72
N TRP A 434 12.88 -7.00 -7.72
CA TRP A 434 14.25 -6.78 -7.30
C TRP A 434 14.94 -8.08 -6.88
N LEU A 435 14.36 -8.76 -5.89
CA LEU A 435 14.96 -9.95 -5.30
C LEU A 435 15.03 -11.11 -6.31
N ALA A 436 13.99 -11.33 -7.11
CA ALA A 436 14.02 -12.34 -8.16
C ALA A 436 15.09 -12.03 -9.22
N ASN A 437 15.22 -10.76 -9.63
CA ASN A 437 16.28 -10.35 -10.54
C ASN A 437 17.70 -10.53 -9.93
N ARG A 438 17.84 -10.52 -8.61
CA ARG A 438 19.09 -10.79 -7.90
C ARG A 438 19.39 -12.28 -7.71
N GLY A 439 18.47 -13.17 -8.12
CA GLY A 439 18.67 -14.62 -8.12
C GLY A 439 18.03 -15.33 -6.93
N TYR A 440 17.08 -14.70 -6.24
CA TYR A 440 16.38 -15.27 -5.10
C TYR A 440 14.96 -15.67 -5.47
N ALA A 441 14.46 -16.78 -4.95
CA ALA A 441 13.02 -16.96 -4.82
C ALA A 441 12.49 -16.02 -3.73
N VAL A 442 11.31 -15.45 -3.94
CA VAL A 442 10.66 -14.54 -2.98
C VAL A 442 9.32 -15.13 -2.59
N LEU A 443 9.11 -15.36 -1.31
CA LEU A 443 7.87 -15.90 -0.75
C LEU A 443 7.23 -14.86 0.15
N SER A 444 6.00 -14.45 -0.17
CA SER A 444 5.13 -13.65 0.70
C SER A 444 3.97 -14.51 1.18
N ILE A 445 3.69 -14.48 2.48
CA ILE A 445 2.68 -15.31 3.15
C ILE A 445 1.67 -14.40 3.84
N ASN A 446 0.40 -14.53 3.50
CA ASN A 446 -0.64 -13.99 4.34
C ASN A 446 -0.81 -14.93 5.55
N TYR A 447 -0.12 -14.60 6.63
CA TYR A 447 -0.20 -15.30 7.90
C TYR A 447 -1.52 -14.95 8.62
N ARG A 448 -1.95 -15.78 9.57
CA ARG A 448 -3.17 -15.48 10.37
C ARG A 448 -3.10 -14.08 10.96
N GLY A 449 -4.21 -13.38 10.98
CA GLY A 449 -4.26 -11.95 11.29
C GLY A 449 -4.29 -11.05 10.05
N SER A 450 -3.91 -11.54 8.85
CA SER A 450 -4.10 -10.81 7.60
C SER A 450 -5.59 -10.65 7.29
N ASN A 451 -5.98 -9.50 6.70
CA ASN A 451 -7.37 -9.21 6.36
C ASN A 451 -7.79 -9.77 5.00
N GLY A 452 -9.10 -9.73 4.72
CA GLY A 452 -9.67 -10.12 3.43
C GLY A 452 -10.01 -11.60 3.31
N PHE A 453 -9.71 -12.44 4.31
CA PHE A 453 -9.95 -13.88 4.33
C PHE A 453 -11.03 -14.30 5.34
N GLY A 454 -11.85 -13.36 5.75
CA GLY A 454 -12.87 -13.53 6.78
C GLY A 454 -12.34 -13.35 8.20
N LYS A 455 -13.29 -13.12 9.13
CA LYS A 455 -12.96 -12.81 10.52
C LYS A 455 -12.31 -13.95 11.28
N ASP A 456 -12.59 -15.21 10.95
CA ASP A 456 -11.99 -16.36 11.64
C ASP A 456 -10.47 -16.39 11.41
N PHE A 457 -10.03 -16.13 10.17
CA PHE A 457 -8.62 -16.03 9.81
C PHE A 457 -7.95 -14.81 10.46
N LEU A 458 -8.62 -13.66 10.44
CA LEU A 458 -8.12 -12.44 11.06
C LEU A 458 -8.00 -12.60 12.58
N ASN A 459 -9.04 -13.06 13.25
CA ASN A 459 -9.05 -13.22 14.71
C ASN A 459 -8.17 -14.36 15.22
N ALA A 460 -7.83 -15.35 14.36
CA ALA A 460 -6.83 -16.37 14.70
C ALA A 460 -5.44 -15.77 14.99
N GLY A 461 -5.19 -14.52 14.58
CA GLY A 461 -3.99 -13.76 14.92
C GLY A 461 -4.02 -13.02 16.25
N ASN A 462 -5.17 -12.92 16.91
CA ASN A 462 -5.30 -12.18 18.17
C ASN A 462 -4.45 -12.83 19.28
N LEU A 463 -3.62 -12.02 19.95
CA LEU A 463 -2.69 -12.42 20.99
C LEU A 463 -1.61 -13.43 20.53
N GLU A 464 -1.39 -13.57 19.21
CA GLU A 464 -0.48 -14.53 18.59
C GLU A 464 0.81 -13.91 18.01
N TYR A 465 1.13 -12.68 18.41
CA TYR A 465 2.45 -12.08 18.11
C TYR A 465 3.56 -12.99 18.67
N ALA A 466 4.57 -13.31 17.87
CA ALA A 466 5.60 -14.34 18.13
C ALA A 466 5.04 -15.75 18.45
N GLY A 467 3.73 -15.93 18.38
CA GLY A 467 3.04 -17.21 18.52
C GLY A 467 2.73 -17.86 17.17
N LYS A 468 1.45 -18.17 16.96
CA LYS A 468 1.00 -18.85 15.73
C LYS A 468 1.19 -18.01 14.46
N MET A 469 1.15 -16.68 14.55
CA MET A 469 1.49 -15.81 13.40
C MET A 469 2.93 -16.08 12.92
N HIS A 470 3.88 -16.25 13.85
CA HIS A 470 5.25 -16.61 13.50
C HIS A 470 5.34 -18.05 12.98
N THR A 471 4.63 -19.00 13.59
CA THR A 471 4.67 -20.40 13.12
C THR A 471 4.09 -20.59 11.72
N ASP A 472 3.14 -19.75 11.28
CA ASP A 472 2.66 -19.73 9.90
C ASP A 472 3.79 -19.39 8.91
N LEU A 473 4.65 -18.42 9.28
CA LEU A 473 5.84 -18.06 8.48
C LEU A 473 6.84 -19.23 8.40
N ILE A 474 7.07 -19.91 9.52
CA ILE A 474 7.93 -21.10 9.57
C ILE A 474 7.35 -22.24 8.73
N ASP A 475 6.02 -22.42 8.74
CA ASP A 475 5.35 -23.44 7.91
C ASP A 475 5.54 -23.17 6.41
N GLY A 476 5.53 -21.90 6.01
CA GLY A 476 5.87 -21.51 4.63
C GLY A 476 7.32 -21.81 4.25
N VAL A 477 8.28 -21.53 5.15
CA VAL A 477 9.68 -21.90 4.93
C VAL A 477 9.84 -23.42 4.80
N ASN A 478 9.21 -24.19 5.69
CA ASN A 478 9.22 -25.64 5.65
C ASN A 478 8.59 -26.19 4.37
N TRP A 479 7.51 -25.55 3.89
CA TRP A 479 6.89 -25.88 2.61
C TRP A 479 7.89 -25.69 1.46
N ALA A 480 8.63 -24.59 1.43
CA ALA A 480 9.61 -24.31 0.39
C ALA A 480 10.78 -25.32 0.41
N ILE A 481 11.26 -25.68 1.61
CA ILE A 481 12.32 -26.70 1.78
C ILE A 481 11.81 -28.09 1.31
N LYS A 482 10.61 -28.49 1.74
CA LYS A 482 9.99 -29.77 1.37
C LYS A 482 9.75 -29.93 -0.13
N ASN A 483 9.45 -28.84 -0.81
CA ASN A 483 9.26 -28.79 -2.26
C ASN A 483 10.56 -28.56 -3.05
N ASN A 484 11.73 -28.71 -2.41
CA ASN A 484 13.05 -28.54 -3.05
C ASN A 484 13.28 -27.17 -3.71
N ILE A 485 12.62 -26.13 -3.23
CA ILE A 485 12.78 -24.76 -3.74
C ILE A 485 14.09 -24.16 -3.23
N VAL A 486 14.43 -24.41 -1.95
CA VAL A 486 15.58 -23.83 -1.24
C VAL A 486 16.29 -24.86 -0.37
N ASP A 487 17.59 -24.66 -0.10
CA ASP A 487 18.31 -25.33 0.98
C ASP A 487 18.03 -24.62 2.31
N SER A 488 17.91 -25.39 3.39
CA SER A 488 17.53 -24.85 4.73
C SER A 488 18.50 -23.80 5.29
N ASP A 489 19.75 -23.77 4.82
CA ASP A 489 20.77 -22.81 5.22
C ASP A 489 20.80 -21.53 4.36
N LYS A 490 19.89 -21.41 3.39
CA LYS A 490 19.85 -20.30 2.42
C LYS A 490 18.51 -19.55 2.43
N VAL A 491 17.90 -19.38 3.59
CA VAL A 491 16.67 -18.63 3.78
C VAL A 491 16.95 -17.37 4.60
N CYS A 492 16.66 -16.18 4.07
CA CYS A 492 16.63 -14.94 4.86
C CYS A 492 15.20 -14.46 5.04
N ILE A 493 14.92 -13.76 6.12
CA ILE A 493 13.65 -13.11 6.41
C ILE A 493 13.81 -11.60 6.30
N MET A 494 12.85 -10.91 5.70
CA MET A 494 12.81 -9.45 5.66
C MET A 494 11.39 -8.91 5.73
N GLY A 495 11.24 -7.68 6.18
CA GLY A 495 9.97 -6.99 6.18
C GLY A 495 10.01 -5.65 6.90
N GLY A 496 8.90 -4.90 6.77
CA GLY A 496 8.73 -3.60 7.39
C GLY A 496 7.66 -3.60 8.48
N SER A 497 7.83 -2.77 9.51
CA SER A 497 6.85 -2.62 10.60
C SER A 497 6.59 -3.95 11.31
N TYR A 498 5.37 -4.50 11.27
CA TYR A 498 5.16 -5.86 11.77
C TYR A 498 6.09 -6.90 11.08
N GLY A 499 6.36 -6.76 9.78
CA GLY A 499 7.32 -7.62 9.07
C GLY A 499 8.75 -7.49 9.61
N GLY A 500 9.15 -6.30 10.04
CA GLY A 500 10.40 -6.05 10.76
C GLY A 500 10.42 -6.75 12.14
N TYR A 501 9.34 -6.62 12.91
CA TYR A 501 9.16 -7.38 14.14
C TYR A 501 9.26 -8.90 13.90
N ALA A 502 8.58 -9.43 12.88
CA ALA A 502 8.66 -10.85 12.51
C ALA A 502 10.10 -11.27 12.14
N THR A 503 10.87 -10.38 11.50
CA THR A 503 12.29 -10.58 11.24
C THR A 503 13.09 -10.72 12.53
N LEU A 504 12.87 -9.81 13.48
CA LEU A 504 13.53 -9.87 14.80
C LEU A 504 13.13 -11.12 15.56
N VAL A 505 11.84 -11.51 15.57
CA VAL A 505 11.35 -12.77 16.16
C VAL A 505 12.06 -13.97 15.51
N GLY A 506 12.19 -13.97 14.20
CA GLY A 506 12.89 -15.03 13.45
C GLY A 506 14.32 -15.25 13.92
N LEU A 507 15.08 -14.16 14.12
CA LEU A 507 16.47 -14.24 14.54
C LEU A 507 16.67 -14.47 16.05
N THR A 508 15.66 -14.16 16.88
CA THR A 508 15.75 -14.30 18.34
C THR A 508 15.10 -15.57 18.87
N MET A 509 13.95 -15.96 18.32
CA MET A 509 13.16 -17.09 18.85
C MET A 509 13.26 -18.35 18.01
N THR A 510 13.63 -18.22 16.72
CA THR A 510 13.91 -19.36 15.81
C THR A 510 15.24 -19.15 15.09
N PRO A 511 16.36 -18.95 15.83
CA PRO A 511 17.63 -18.48 15.28
C PRO A 511 18.31 -19.44 14.29
N ASP A 512 17.89 -20.70 14.26
CA ASP A 512 18.45 -21.73 13.41
C ASP A 512 17.74 -21.88 12.05
N VAL A 513 16.59 -21.15 11.86
CA VAL A 513 15.80 -21.23 10.62
C VAL A 513 16.35 -20.32 9.53
N PHE A 514 16.84 -19.14 9.90
CA PHE A 514 17.21 -18.10 8.95
C PHE A 514 18.73 -17.90 8.90
N ALA A 515 19.24 -17.67 7.70
CA ALA A 515 20.64 -17.32 7.46
C ALA A 515 20.92 -15.83 7.74
N CYS A 516 19.90 -14.97 7.62
CA CYS A 516 19.98 -13.53 7.92
C CYS A 516 18.60 -12.90 8.11
N GLY A 517 18.57 -11.65 8.61
CA GLY A 517 17.39 -10.82 8.70
C GLY A 517 17.62 -9.39 8.20
N VAL A 518 16.57 -8.81 7.57
CA VAL A 518 16.52 -7.40 7.19
C VAL A 518 15.27 -6.79 7.82
N ASP A 519 15.45 -6.03 8.87
CA ASP A 519 14.40 -5.34 9.62
C ASP A 519 14.28 -3.88 9.15
N VAL A 520 13.07 -3.46 8.79
CA VAL A 520 12.76 -2.07 8.49
C VAL A 520 11.70 -1.58 9.47
N VAL A 521 12.04 -0.60 10.30
CA VAL A 521 11.14 0.05 11.27
C VAL A 521 10.35 -0.95 12.14
N GLY A 522 11.00 -2.05 12.55
CA GLY A 522 10.37 -3.12 13.32
C GLY A 522 10.36 -2.86 14.83
N MET A 523 9.36 -3.41 15.51
CA MET A 523 9.25 -3.34 16.97
C MET A 523 10.17 -4.37 17.63
N SER A 524 11.07 -3.93 18.50
CA SER A 524 11.91 -4.85 19.28
C SER A 524 11.31 -5.20 20.65
N ASN A 525 10.44 -4.34 21.18
CA ASN A 525 9.82 -4.48 22.49
C ASN A 525 8.34 -4.09 22.44
N LEU A 526 7.44 -5.07 22.49
CA LEU A 526 6.00 -4.82 22.41
C LEU A 526 5.48 -3.94 23.54
N LEU A 527 6.07 -4.03 24.75
CA LEU A 527 5.63 -3.21 25.88
C LEU A 527 5.93 -1.73 25.64
N THR A 528 7.16 -1.37 25.25
CA THR A 528 7.50 0.03 24.92
C THR A 528 6.75 0.52 23.70
N HIS A 529 6.55 -0.35 22.71
CA HIS A 529 5.81 -0.02 21.51
C HIS A 529 4.35 0.40 21.80
N VAL A 530 3.60 -0.36 22.62
CA VAL A 530 2.20 0.00 22.93
C VAL A 530 2.08 1.23 23.82
N GLN A 531 3.14 1.58 24.55
CA GLN A 531 3.20 2.74 25.45
C GLN A 531 3.68 4.03 24.76
N SER A 532 4.30 3.95 23.56
CA SER A 532 4.91 5.09 22.85
C SER A 532 4.04 5.66 21.72
N LYS A 533 2.72 5.51 21.80
CA LYS A 533 1.82 5.94 20.74
C LYS A 533 1.60 7.45 20.74
N ALA A 534 1.48 8.03 19.53
CA ALA A 534 1.09 9.41 19.35
C ALA A 534 -0.30 9.68 19.97
N PRO A 535 -0.57 10.90 20.48
CA PRO A 535 -1.83 11.21 21.17
C PRO A 535 -3.10 10.84 20.39
N TYR A 536 -3.13 11.10 19.09
CA TYR A 536 -4.28 10.78 18.23
C TYR A 536 -4.55 9.28 18.06
N MET A 537 -3.62 8.42 18.51
CA MET A 537 -3.82 6.97 18.56
C MET A 537 -4.41 6.49 19.89
N THR A 538 -4.48 7.35 20.92
CA THR A 538 -5.01 6.99 22.25
C THR A 538 -6.42 6.37 22.17
N PRO A 539 -7.36 6.90 21.39
CA PRO A 539 -8.70 6.31 21.26
C PRO A 539 -8.72 4.91 20.62
N LEU A 540 -7.61 4.50 19.98
CA LEU A 540 -7.47 3.20 19.29
C LEU A 540 -6.74 2.14 20.14
N LEU A 541 -6.30 2.46 21.37
CA LEU A 541 -5.48 1.57 22.19
C LEU A 541 -6.19 0.26 22.58
N SER A 542 -7.52 0.25 22.60
CA SER A 542 -8.29 -0.99 22.85
C SER A 542 -8.03 -2.06 21.78
N ILE A 543 -7.76 -1.68 20.53
CA ILE A 543 -7.34 -2.61 19.46
C ILE A 543 -6.01 -3.28 19.84
N TYR A 544 -5.05 -2.51 20.35
CA TYR A 544 -3.75 -3.07 20.76
C TYR A 544 -3.92 -4.01 21.96
N LYS A 545 -4.72 -3.62 22.95
CA LYS A 545 -4.97 -4.46 24.15
C LYS A 545 -5.63 -5.79 23.80
N THR A 546 -6.62 -5.77 22.91
CA THR A 546 -7.39 -6.97 22.58
C THR A 546 -6.70 -7.87 21.55
N ARG A 547 -5.80 -7.32 20.73
CA ARG A 547 -5.22 -8.07 19.61
C ARG A 547 -3.71 -8.34 19.74
N ILE A 548 -2.95 -7.44 20.38
CA ILE A 548 -1.51 -7.65 20.65
C ILE A 548 -1.33 -8.24 22.05
N GLY A 549 -1.93 -7.61 23.05
CA GLY A 549 -1.92 -8.01 24.46
C GLY A 549 -2.11 -6.82 25.38
N PRO A 550 -2.79 -7.01 26.53
CA PRO A 550 -2.95 -5.97 27.54
C PRO A 550 -1.65 -5.72 28.31
N TRP A 551 -1.59 -4.60 29.06
CA TRP A 551 -0.38 -4.17 29.80
C TRP A 551 -0.68 -3.46 31.12
N ASP A 552 -1.87 -3.67 31.69
CA ASP A 552 -2.29 -2.98 32.92
C ASP A 552 -1.71 -3.66 34.21
N THR A 553 -1.53 -4.98 34.16
CA THR A 553 -0.96 -5.78 35.27
C THR A 553 0.46 -6.28 34.95
N GLU A 554 1.21 -6.73 35.95
CA GLU A 554 2.55 -7.28 35.71
C GLU A 554 2.52 -8.61 34.95
N GLU A 555 1.48 -9.42 35.10
CA GLU A 555 1.28 -10.65 34.35
C GLU A 555 1.08 -10.33 32.85
N GLU A 556 0.27 -9.34 32.53
CA GLU A 556 0.05 -8.86 31.15
C GLU A 556 1.33 -8.28 30.55
N LYS A 557 2.08 -7.50 31.29
CA LYS A 557 3.38 -6.99 30.85
C LYS A 557 4.37 -8.12 30.58
N GLU A 558 4.35 -9.16 31.43
CA GLU A 558 5.20 -10.34 31.22
C GLU A 558 4.81 -11.10 29.95
N PHE A 559 3.51 -11.20 29.62
CA PHE A 559 3.04 -11.74 28.36
C PHE A 559 3.65 -11.00 27.15
N LEU A 560 3.70 -9.65 27.20
CA LEU A 560 4.33 -8.85 26.14
C LEU A 560 5.86 -9.01 26.13
N ARG A 561 6.52 -9.09 27.30
CA ARG A 561 7.97 -9.32 27.38
C ARG A 561 8.39 -10.63 26.73
N GLN A 562 7.63 -11.71 26.97
CA GLN A 562 7.88 -13.03 26.38
C GLN A 562 7.74 -13.05 24.85
N ARG A 563 7.10 -12.03 24.27
CA ARG A 563 6.90 -11.84 22.81
C ARG A 563 7.77 -10.73 22.24
N SER A 564 8.65 -10.16 23.05
CA SER A 564 9.51 -9.03 22.66
C SER A 564 10.93 -9.51 22.32
N PRO A 565 11.38 -9.37 21.06
CA PRO A 565 12.71 -9.79 20.61
C PRO A 565 13.87 -9.30 21.47
N ILE A 566 13.77 -8.10 22.05
CA ILE A 566 14.81 -7.50 22.90
C ILE A 566 15.22 -8.39 24.07
N ASN A 567 14.31 -9.23 24.58
CA ASN A 567 14.58 -10.12 25.72
C ASN A 567 15.31 -11.41 25.31
N PHE A 568 15.52 -11.63 24.02
CA PHE A 568 16.13 -12.84 23.46
C PHE A 568 17.35 -12.53 22.57
N VAL A 569 17.96 -11.36 22.71
CA VAL A 569 19.09 -10.88 21.91
C VAL A 569 20.27 -11.88 21.95
N ASP A 570 20.49 -12.55 23.07
CA ASP A 570 21.54 -13.57 23.23
C ASP A 570 21.42 -14.77 22.25
N ASN A 571 20.23 -14.97 21.69
CA ASN A 571 20.00 -16.04 20.71
C ASN A 571 20.39 -15.65 19.29
N ILE A 572 20.66 -14.37 19.02
CA ILE A 572 21.01 -13.89 17.66
C ILE A 572 22.41 -14.45 17.29
N LYS A 573 22.42 -15.34 16.33
CA LYS A 573 23.64 -15.99 15.80
C LYS A 573 23.92 -15.61 14.34
N LYS A 574 23.00 -14.91 13.69
CA LYS A 574 23.03 -14.65 12.26
C LYS A 574 23.06 -13.14 12.01
N PRO A 575 23.64 -12.71 10.88
CA PRO A 575 23.70 -11.30 10.52
C PRO A 575 22.32 -10.63 10.48
N LEU A 576 22.24 -9.42 11.02
CA LEU A 576 21.04 -8.60 11.05
C LEU A 576 21.34 -7.21 10.49
N PHE A 577 20.46 -6.75 9.58
CA PHE A 577 20.42 -5.37 9.08
C PHE A 577 19.15 -4.70 9.58
N ILE A 578 19.27 -3.51 10.21
CA ILE A 578 18.16 -2.72 10.72
C ILE A 578 18.18 -1.36 10.02
N ALA A 579 17.01 -0.89 9.55
CA ALA A 579 16.83 0.42 8.97
C ALA A 579 15.68 1.17 9.65
N GLN A 580 15.90 2.46 10.05
CA GLN A 580 14.98 3.25 10.85
C GLN A 580 14.90 4.71 10.36
N GLY A 581 13.70 5.30 10.42
CA GLY A 581 13.49 6.74 10.28
C GLY A 581 13.43 7.45 11.63
N VAL A 582 14.10 8.60 11.77
CA VAL A 582 14.17 9.36 13.04
C VAL A 582 12.81 9.88 13.48
N HIS A 583 11.95 10.26 12.52
CA HIS A 583 10.64 10.87 12.78
C HIS A 583 9.50 9.87 12.77
N ASP A 584 9.79 8.58 12.87
CA ASP A 584 8.76 7.53 12.90
C ASP A 584 7.92 7.65 14.19
N VAL A 585 6.64 7.97 14.01
CA VAL A 585 5.67 8.13 15.10
C VAL A 585 4.87 6.84 15.37
N ARG A 586 4.97 5.84 14.48
CA ARG A 586 4.27 4.55 14.60
C ARG A 586 5.12 3.53 15.34
N VAL A 587 6.39 3.41 14.95
CA VAL A 587 7.43 2.61 15.61
C VAL A 587 8.60 3.54 15.88
N VAL A 588 8.64 4.11 17.07
CA VAL A 588 9.62 5.14 17.40
C VAL A 588 11.07 4.65 17.27
N GLN A 589 11.99 5.55 16.93
CA GLN A 589 13.42 5.26 16.77
C GLN A 589 13.99 4.42 17.93
N ALA A 590 13.51 4.64 19.16
CA ALA A 590 13.94 3.92 20.34
C ALA A 590 13.74 2.39 20.24
N GLU A 591 12.78 1.90 19.43
CA GLU A 591 12.59 0.47 19.20
C GLU A 591 13.79 -0.16 18.49
N SER A 592 14.36 0.50 17.48
CA SER A 592 15.57 0.04 16.82
C SER A 592 16.81 0.25 17.70
N GLU A 593 16.92 1.38 18.37
CA GLU A 593 18.11 1.72 19.18
C GLU A 593 18.29 0.75 20.38
N GLN A 594 17.21 0.37 21.07
CA GLN A 594 17.34 -0.52 22.24
C GLN A 594 17.89 -1.89 21.86
N ILE A 595 17.50 -2.48 20.71
CA ILE A 595 18.02 -3.77 20.28
C ILE A 595 19.43 -3.64 19.70
N VAL A 596 19.73 -2.58 18.95
CA VAL A 596 21.07 -2.28 18.42
C VAL A 596 22.07 -2.13 19.58
N ASN A 597 21.73 -1.30 20.57
CA ASN A 597 22.56 -1.07 21.77
C ASN A 597 22.80 -2.37 22.56
N SER A 598 21.76 -3.20 22.71
CA SER A 598 21.87 -4.51 23.38
C SER A 598 22.81 -5.46 22.62
N MET A 599 22.71 -5.51 21.27
CA MET A 599 23.60 -6.30 20.42
C MET A 599 25.05 -5.81 20.50
N GLN A 600 25.28 -4.49 20.43
CA GLN A 600 26.62 -3.89 20.51
C GLN A 600 27.27 -4.16 21.88
N ALA A 601 26.51 -4.01 22.99
CA ALA A 601 27.01 -4.32 24.32
C ALA A 601 27.42 -5.79 24.50
N LYS A 602 26.85 -6.70 23.72
CA LYS A 602 27.15 -8.13 23.69
C LYS A 602 28.14 -8.53 22.56
N HIS A 603 28.67 -7.55 21.84
CA HIS A 603 29.56 -7.75 20.69
C HIS A 603 28.91 -8.59 19.57
N ILE A 604 27.59 -8.55 19.42
CA ILE A 604 26.85 -9.17 18.32
C ILE A 604 26.84 -8.18 17.14
N PRO A 605 27.39 -8.54 15.96
CA PRO A 605 27.45 -7.64 14.83
C PRO A 605 26.07 -7.28 14.27
N VAL A 606 25.87 -6.00 13.96
CA VAL A 606 24.64 -5.48 13.35
C VAL A 606 24.98 -4.35 12.36
N VAL A 607 24.25 -4.29 11.24
CA VAL A 607 24.25 -3.12 10.35
C VAL A 607 23.04 -2.27 10.73
N TYR A 608 23.28 -1.02 11.13
CA TYR A 608 22.22 -0.10 11.50
C TYR A 608 22.24 1.16 10.64
N ALA A 609 21.18 1.35 9.84
CA ALA A 609 20.99 2.48 8.95
C ALA A 609 19.87 3.40 9.49
N LEU A 610 20.24 4.60 9.95
CA LEU A 610 19.32 5.59 10.50
C LEU A 610 19.15 6.76 9.53
N TYR A 611 17.92 7.06 9.12
CA TYR A 611 17.58 8.13 8.18
C TYR A 611 17.00 9.33 8.92
N LYS A 612 17.77 10.43 8.97
CA LYS A 612 17.50 11.62 9.83
C LYS A 612 16.23 12.39 9.47
N ASP A 613 15.74 12.27 8.27
CA ASP A 613 14.61 13.04 7.72
C ASP A 613 13.50 12.14 7.12
N GLU A 614 13.37 10.94 7.70
CA GLU A 614 12.32 9.96 7.36
C GLU A 614 11.50 9.57 8.57
N GLY A 615 10.26 9.14 8.29
CA GLY A 615 9.30 8.57 9.26
C GLY A 615 9.16 7.07 9.11
N HIS A 616 7.90 6.56 9.13
CA HIS A 616 7.56 5.13 9.01
C HIS A 616 7.70 4.64 7.55
N GLY A 617 8.90 4.77 6.98
CA GLY A 617 9.25 4.43 5.60
C GLY A 617 10.07 5.53 4.94
N PHE A 618 10.72 5.19 3.82
CA PHE A 618 11.69 6.08 3.14
C PHE A 618 11.06 6.71 1.90
N ALA A 619 10.48 7.89 2.06
CA ALA A 619 9.79 8.62 1.00
C ALA A 619 10.75 9.36 0.07
N LYS A 620 11.85 9.91 0.60
CA LYS A 620 12.85 10.63 -0.19
C LYS A 620 13.60 9.66 -1.10
N PRO A 621 13.70 9.93 -2.42
CA PRO A 621 14.35 9.02 -3.37
C PRO A 621 15.77 8.63 -3.00
N GLY A 622 16.59 9.59 -2.53
CA GLY A 622 17.97 9.34 -2.11
C GLY A 622 18.06 8.35 -0.94
N ASN A 623 17.23 8.55 0.09
CA ASN A 623 17.16 7.65 1.24
C ASN A 623 16.68 6.24 0.84
N ARG A 624 15.61 6.17 0.03
CA ARG A 624 15.05 4.90 -0.45
C ARG A 624 16.06 4.11 -1.28
N ILE A 625 16.73 4.74 -2.23
CA ILE A 625 17.76 4.08 -3.06
C ILE A 625 18.93 3.61 -2.21
N SER A 626 19.38 4.41 -1.23
CA SER A 626 20.47 4.02 -0.34
C SER A 626 20.11 2.82 0.53
N TYR A 627 18.88 2.74 1.04
CA TYR A 627 18.38 1.57 1.77
C TYR A 627 18.49 0.31 0.92
N TYR A 628 17.93 0.31 -0.30
CA TYR A 628 17.99 -0.86 -1.16
C TYR A 628 19.42 -1.20 -1.59
N ALA A 629 20.31 -0.22 -1.73
CA ALA A 629 21.71 -0.47 -2.02
C ALA A 629 22.42 -1.22 -0.89
N LEU A 630 22.20 -0.80 0.35
CA LEU A 630 22.76 -1.45 1.53
C LEU A 630 22.18 -2.85 1.76
N ALA A 631 20.86 -2.98 1.69
CA ALA A 631 20.17 -4.27 1.86
C ALA A 631 20.57 -5.27 0.77
N GLU A 632 20.73 -4.82 -0.48
CA GLU A 632 21.18 -5.66 -1.60
C GLU A 632 22.58 -6.23 -1.35
N GLN A 633 23.54 -5.38 -0.95
CA GLN A 633 24.90 -5.84 -0.64
C GLN A 633 24.91 -6.81 0.54
N PHE A 634 24.13 -6.50 1.58
CA PHE A 634 24.01 -7.37 2.75
C PHE A 634 23.50 -8.78 2.36
N LEU A 635 22.39 -8.84 1.61
CA LEU A 635 21.83 -10.12 1.15
C LEU A 635 22.79 -10.88 0.22
N ALA A 636 23.45 -10.19 -0.71
CA ALA A 636 24.37 -10.78 -1.66
C ALA A 636 25.60 -11.39 -0.97
N LYS A 637 26.15 -10.76 0.07
CA LYS A 637 27.27 -11.28 0.85
C LYS A 637 26.92 -12.61 1.53
N ILE A 638 25.69 -12.80 2.00
CA ILE A 638 25.24 -13.97 2.74
C ILE A 638 24.73 -15.07 1.80
N LEU A 639 23.80 -14.72 0.91
CA LEU A 639 23.13 -15.69 0.05
C LEU A 639 23.81 -15.93 -1.30
N LYS A 640 24.88 -15.15 -1.61
CA LYS A 640 25.67 -15.26 -2.86
C LYS A 640 24.86 -14.98 -4.13
N GLY A 641 23.82 -14.14 -4.04
CA GLY A 641 23.10 -13.62 -5.19
C GLY A 641 23.86 -12.50 -5.90
N ARG A 642 23.26 -11.97 -6.96
CA ARG A 642 23.79 -10.82 -7.69
C ARG A 642 23.58 -9.54 -6.91
N ALA A 643 24.40 -8.54 -7.17
CA ALA A 643 24.22 -7.20 -6.62
C ALA A 643 24.70 -6.13 -7.61
N GLU A 644 24.02 -5.01 -7.63
CA GLU A 644 24.51 -3.78 -8.26
C GLU A 644 25.48 -3.09 -7.28
N HIS A 645 26.56 -2.50 -7.78
CA HIS A 645 27.47 -1.73 -6.91
C HIS A 645 26.73 -0.61 -6.19
N ILE A 646 27.13 -0.27 -4.96
CA ILE A 646 26.57 0.87 -4.23
C ILE A 646 26.84 2.18 -5.00
N GLY A 647 28.07 2.35 -5.51
CA GLY A 647 28.44 3.54 -6.27
C GLY A 647 28.08 4.85 -5.54
N ASP A 648 27.34 5.72 -6.21
CA ASP A 648 26.88 7.00 -5.71
C ASP A 648 25.52 6.96 -4.97
N ASP A 649 24.92 5.79 -4.77
CA ASP A 649 23.57 5.65 -4.23
C ASP A 649 23.41 6.15 -2.78
N LEU A 650 24.52 6.32 -2.05
CA LEU A 650 24.51 6.91 -0.69
C LEU A 650 24.68 8.43 -0.70
N LYS A 651 25.10 9.05 -1.81
CA LYS A 651 25.51 10.45 -1.89
C LYS A 651 24.40 11.43 -1.52
N ASN A 652 23.16 11.13 -1.87
CA ASN A 652 21.99 11.98 -1.64
C ASN A 652 21.13 11.51 -0.46
N ALA A 653 21.63 10.57 0.34
CA ALA A 653 20.94 10.07 1.52
C ALA A 653 21.29 10.90 2.76
N ASN A 654 20.29 11.13 3.60
CA ASN A 654 20.51 11.71 4.93
C ASN A 654 20.65 10.57 5.97
N LEU A 655 21.72 9.80 5.79
CA LEU A 655 21.98 8.52 6.44
C LEU A 655 23.07 8.63 7.52
N ILE A 656 22.85 7.97 8.63
CA ILE A 656 23.87 7.52 9.60
C ILE A 656 23.95 6.02 9.51
N LEU A 657 25.14 5.45 9.21
CA LEU A 657 25.35 4.01 9.18
C LEU A 657 26.36 3.63 10.26
N ASN A 658 25.93 2.81 11.24
CA ASN A 658 26.74 2.41 12.40
C ASN A 658 27.52 3.63 12.97
N ASP A 659 26.79 4.67 13.35
CA ASP A 659 27.29 5.93 13.94
C ASP A 659 28.19 6.79 13.02
N LYS A 660 28.31 6.45 11.74
CA LYS A 660 29.09 7.23 10.76
C LYS A 660 28.20 7.98 9.79
N GLU A 661 28.46 9.26 9.61
CA GLU A 661 27.84 10.12 8.61
C GLU A 661 28.71 10.23 7.34
N LYS A 662 28.07 10.57 6.21
CA LYS A 662 28.72 10.88 4.93
C LYS A 662 29.72 9.81 4.45
N ILE A 663 29.32 8.56 4.57
CA ILE A 663 30.13 7.43 4.18
C ILE A 663 30.11 7.20 2.66
N SER A 664 31.21 6.69 2.12
CA SER A 664 31.28 6.21 0.73
C SER A 664 30.70 4.79 0.61
N GLY A 665 30.39 4.39 -0.65
CA GLY A 665 29.96 3.01 -0.93
C GLY A 665 30.97 1.97 -0.45
N THR A 666 32.27 2.21 -0.64
CA THR A 666 33.34 1.30 -0.19
C THR A 666 33.42 1.18 1.34
N GLU A 667 33.17 2.28 2.07
CA GLU A 667 33.14 2.21 3.54
C GLU A 667 31.90 1.46 4.04
N ALA A 668 30.75 1.65 3.38
CA ALA A 668 29.53 0.90 3.67
C ALA A 668 29.72 -0.61 3.44
N GLU A 669 30.35 -1.00 2.33
CA GLU A 669 30.68 -2.41 2.04
C GLU A 669 31.57 -3.01 3.13
N LYS A 670 32.58 -2.29 3.65
CA LYS A 670 33.42 -2.75 4.77
C LYS A 670 32.62 -2.93 6.07
N ILE A 671 31.67 -2.04 6.36
CA ILE A 671 30.79 -2.17 7.53
C ILE A 671 29.95 -3.45 7.40
N ILE A 672 29.37 -3.68 6.21
CA ILE A 672 28.61 -4.90 5.93
C ILE A 672 29.49 -6.15 6.03
N ASP A 673 30.70 -6.15 5.45
CA ASP A 673 31.66 -7.27 5.54
C ASP A 673 31.96 -7.63 6.98
N THR A 674 32.22 -6.63 7.82
CA THR A 674 32.49 -6.85 9.25
C THR A 674 31.27 -7.47 9.96
N ALA A 675 30.05 -7.00 9.64
CA ALA A 675 28.83 -7.49 10.26
C ALA A 675 28.44 -8.92 9.82
N VAL A 676 28.84 -9.35 8.61
CA VAL A 676 28.55 -10.70 8.11
C VAL A 676 29.68 -11.70 8.40
N GLY A 677 30.78 -11.25 9.01
CA GLY A 677 31.88 -12.13 9.43
C GLY A 677 32.82 -12.55 8.30
N ASN A 678 33.04 -11.71 7.28
CA ASN A 678 34.00 -11.90 6.17
C ASN A 678 35.26 -11.10 6.39
#